data_f0efd5b63e187899097c7932f7560b4f
#
_entry.id   f0efd5b63e187899097c7932f7560b4f
#
_cell.length_a   1.000
_cell.length_b   1.000
_cell.length_c   1.000
_cell.angle_alpha   90.00
_cell.angle_beta   90.00
_cell.angle_gamma   90.00
#
_symmetry.space_group_name_H-M   'P 1'
#
loop_
_entity.id
_entity.type
_entity.pdbx_description
1 polymer ?
#
loop_
_entity_poly.entity_id
_entity_poly.type
_entity_poly.pdbx_seq_one_letter_code
_entity_poly.pdbx_strand_id
1 'polypeptide(L)'
;MKTAIVGYPRIGAHRELKFASEQYFRGTCTEAELQETAKTLRLANLTQQKESGLDWIPSNDFSFYDGMLDTAFLLNAVPKRYRELGLAPLDTYFAAARGYQGDKGDVKALAMKKWFNTNYHYMVPELEDDTAICLADEKPFHLYQEAKAAGVETKPVVIGAYTFLKLAVYNGKKTAADFVADIVKTYTDLLQKFQTLGTAWVQFDEPCLVMDMTTEDKALFTQLYAGILAAKGSVKVLLQTYFGDVRDCYDTICKLDVDGIGLDFLEGKQSAKLVTEQGFPKDKILFAGVVNGKNIWKNHYDKTLSLLAELSQHTKQIVLNTSCSLLHVPYTTANEHKLSEEVLSHFAYAAEKLTELKELKQILSAEHPQETTAYQKNAALFATPRSGANKSVQEQVAALKDADFVRLPAFAEREQIQKKTFGLPLLPTTTIGSFPQTAAVRANRAAFRKGEISQEQYDAFNKQQIADCVALQEKIGLDVLVHGEFERNDMVEYFGESLDGYVFTQNAWVQSYGTRCVKPPVIWGDVKRAKPMTVNWSVYAQSLTKKPMKGMLTGPVTILNWSFPREDISLKESAYQIALAIREEVLDLEANGITMIQVDEAALREKLPLRKSDWNSDYLDWAIPAFRLVHSGVKPETQIHTHMCYSEFTDIIAEIDDMDADVITFEASRSDLKILDSLQEHHFRTEVGPGVYDIHSPRVPSVEEIKLALHKMLEKIPVEKLWVNPDCGLKTRGDKETIPSLKHLVCAAQEVRCELSK
;
A
#
# COMPACT_ATOMS: atom_id res chain seq x y z
N MET A 1 4.94 3.05 -34.29
CA MET A 1 5.62 2.66 -33.02
C MET A 1 5.20 1.25 -32.62
N LYS A 2 6.02 0.55 -31.80
CA LYS A 2 5.68 -0.75 -31.21
C LYS A 2 5.09 -0.57 -29.82
N THR A 3 4.48 -1.62 -29.28
CA THR A 3 3.79 -1.61 -27.98
C THR A 3 4.33 -2.71 -27.06
N ALA A 4 4.38 -2.43 -25.76
CA ALA A 4 4.79 -3.34 -24.71
C ALA A 4 3.98 -3.09 -23.42
N ILE A 5 4.07 -4.00 -22.47
CA ILE A 5 3.68 -3.78 -21.07
C ILE A 5 4.79 -4.27 -20.15
N VAL A 6 4.84 -3.74 -18.93
CA VAL A 6 5.82 -4.15 -17.90
C VAL A 6 5.46 -5.51 -17.30
N GLY A 7 4.19 -5.76 -17.02
CA GLY A 7 3.65 -7.02 -16.49
C GLY A 7 2.13 -6.99 -16.48
N TYR A 8 1.48 -8.13 -16.16
CA TYR A 8 0.03 -8.30 -16.24
C TYR A 8 -0.56 -8.86 -14.92
N PRO A 9 -1.86 -8.63 -14.61
CA PRO A 9 -2.49 -9.21 -13.43
C PRO A 9 -2.50 -10.74 -13.47
N ARG A 10 -2.24 -11.37 -12.33
CA ARG A 10 -2.11 -12.84 -12.23
C ARG A 10 -3.21 -13.52 -11.42
N ILE A 11 -4.00 -12.76 -10.66
CA ILE A 11 -5.04 -13.33 -9.79
C ILE A 11 -6.25 -13.88 -10.57
N GLY A 12 -6.40 -13.53 -11.84
CA GLY A 12 -7.56 -13.83 -12.69
C GLY A 12 -8.69 -12.82 -12.53
N ALA A 13 -9.63 -12.82 -13.49
CA ALA A 13 -10.75 -11.88 -13.54
C ALA A 13 -11.71 -12.00 -12.34
N HIS A 14 -11.80 -13.19 -11.76
CA HIS A 14 -12.63 -13.51 -10.58
C HIS A 14 -11.81 -14.01 -9.39
N ARG A 15 -10.50 -13.72 -9.36
CA ARG A 15 -9.55 -14.14 -8.32
C ARG A 15 -9.34 -15.66 -8.26
N GLU A 16 -9.33 -16.33 -9.39
CA GLU A 16 -9.22 -17.77 -9.50
C GLU A 16 -7.95 -18.30 -8.83
N LEU A 17 -6.80 -17.63 -9.02
CA LEU A 17 -5.54 -18.00 -8.38
C LEU A 17 -5.63 -17.93 -6.85
N LYS A 18 -6.31 -16.89 -6.31
CA LYS A 18 -6.54 -16.76 -4.87
C LYS A 18 -7.27 -17.98 -4.32
N PHE A 19 -8.39 -18.36 -4.93
CA PHE A 19 -9.20 -19.44 -4.43
C PHE A 19 -8.51 -20.81 -4.57
N ALA A 20 -7.82 -21.05 -5.67
CA ALA A 20 -7.03 -22.28 -5.86
C ALA A 20 -5.89 -22.38 -4.82
N SER A 21 -5.17 -21.30 -4.57
CA SER A 21 -4.13 -21.27 -3.54
C SER A 21 -4.69 -21.50 -2.14
N GLU A 22 -5.83 -20.91 -1.79
CA GLU A 22 -6.48 -21.14 -0.49
C GLU A 22 -7.00 -22.57 -0.32
N GLN A 23 -7.44 -23.20 -1.41
CA GLN A 23 -7.81 -24.63 -1.41
C GLN A 23 -6.58 -25.52 -1.20
N TYR A 24 -5.46 -25.20 -1.85
CA TYR A 24 -4.18 -25.88 -1.64
C TYR A 24 -3.73 -25.78 -0.17
N PHE A 25 -3.78 -24.60 0.42
CA PHE A 25 -3.43 -24.40 1.83
C PHE A 25 -4.32 -25.16 2.83
N ARG A 26 -5.56 -25.47 2.44
CA ARG A 26 -6.49 -26.28 3.24
C ARG A 26 -6.35 -27.79 2.98
N GLY A 27 -5.49 -28.20 2.04
CA GLY A 27 -5.35 -29.59 1.62
C GLY A 27 -6.54 -30.14 0.83
N THR A 28 -7.38 -29.25 0.25
CA THR A 28 -8.56 -29.62 -0.57
C THR A 28 -8.29 -29.52 -2.07
N CYS A 29 -7.08 -29.14 -2.47
CA CYS A 29 -6.59 -29.07 -3.83
C CYS A 29 -5.17 -29.60 -3.85
N THR A 30 -4.82 -30.39 -4.84
CA THR A 30 -3.47 -30.92 -5.05
C THR A 30 -2.55 -29.87 -5.70
N GLU A 31 -1.24 -30.10 -5.63
CA GLU A 31 -0.26 -29.24 -6.35
C GLU A 31 -0.54 -29.24 -7.86
N ALA A 32 -0.86 -30.41 -8.44
CA ALA A 32 -1.15 -30.52 -9.86
C ALA A 32 -2.38 -29.68 -10.29
N GLU A 33 -3.44 -29.67 -9.48
CA GLU A 33 -4.63 -28.83 -9.74
C GLU A 33 -4.34 -27.35 -9.60
N LEU A 34 -3.52 -26.94 -8.61
CA LEU A 34 -3.07 -25.56 -8.46
C LEU A 34 -2.22 -25.13 -9.66
N GLN A 35 -1.28 -25.96 -10.11
CA GLN A 35 -0.42 -25.71 -11.28
C GLN A 35 -1.25 -25.61 -12.56
N GLU A 36 -2.26 -26.45 -12.75
CA GLU A 36 -3.15 -26.40 -13.93
C GLU A 36 -4.01 -25.12 -13.94
N THR A 37 -4.52 -24.69 -12.78
CA THR A 37 -5.22 -23.41 -12.65
C THR A 37 -4.30 -22.25 -13.01
N ALA A 38 -3.07 -22.24 -12.51
CA ALA A 38 -2.08 -21.22 -12.82
C ALA A 38 -1.72 -21.19 -14.31
N LYS A 39 -1.54 -22.37 -14.93
CA LYS A 39 -1.27 -22.50 -16.37
C LYS A 39 -2.43 -21.97 -17.21
N THR A 40 -3.68 -22.32 -16.87
CA THR A 40 -4.88 -21.82 -17.54
C THR A 40 -4.92 -20.28 -17.53
N LEU A 41 -4.64 -19.67 -16.37
CA LEU A 41 -4.60 -18.21 -16.24
C LEU A 41 -3.47 -17.58 -17.09
N ARG A 42 -2.27 -18.16 -17.06
CA ARG A 42 -1.14 -17.67 -17.88
C ARG A 42 -1.46 -17.72 -19.37
N LEU A 43 -1.98 -18.84 -19.85
CA LEU A 43 -2.33 -19.00 -21.27
C LEU A 43 -3.47 -18.06 -21.70
N ALA A 44 -4.46 -17.85 -20.84
CA ALA A 44 -5.53 -16.87 -21.10
C ALA A 44 -4.96 -15.44 -21.19
N ASN A 45 -4.07 -15.07 -20.26
CA ASN A 45 -3.40 -13.76 -20.29
C ASN A 45 -2.53 -13.58 -21.53
N LEU A 46 -1.76 -14.57 -21.94
CA LEU A 46 -0.94 -14.53 -23.15
C LEU A 46 -1.79 -14.38 -24.41
N THR A 47 -2.90 -15.12 -24.51
CA THR A 47 -3.86 -15.03 -25.60
C THR A 47 -4.47 -13.63 -25.70
N GLN A 48 -4.95 -13.08 -24.60
CA GLN A 48 -5.54 -11.74 -24.56
C GLN A 48 -4.53 -10.66 -24.98
N GLN A 49 -3.30 -10.74 -24.51
CA GLN A 49 -2.22 -9.80 -24.88
C GLN A 49 -1.87 -9.91 -26.37
N LYS A 50 -1.77 -11.12 -26.92
CA LYS A 50 -1.52 -11.37 -28.34
C LYS A 50 -2.67 -10.82 -29.21
N GLU A 51 -3.92 -11.11 -28.85
CA GLU A 51 -5.11 -10.64 -29.58
C GLU A 51 -5.29 -9.11 -29.50
N SER A 52 -4.81 -8.47 -28.45
CA SER A 52 -4.75 -7.01 -28.37
C SER A 52 -3.74 -6.39 -29.33
N GLY A 53 -2.83 -7.17 -29.93
CA GLY A 53 -1.85 -6.71 -30.89
C GLY A 53 -0.60 -6.11 -30.26
N LEU A 54 -0.26 -6.50 -29.02
CA LEU A 54 1.01 -6.15 -28.39
C LEU A 54 2.19 -6.74 -29.17
N ASP A 55 3.24 -5.94 -29.36
CA ASP A 55 4.47 -6.39 -30.03
C ASP A 55 5.40 -7.13 -29.08
N TRP A 56 5.46 -6.71 -27.79
CA TRP A 56 6.29 -7.35 -26.77
C TRP A 56 5.47 -7.71 -25.54
N ILE A 57 5.29 -9.01 -25.34
CA ILE A 57 4.49 -9.63 -24.28
C ILE A 57 5.45 -10.12 -23.20
N PRO A 58 5.20 -9.85 -21.89
CA PRO A 58 6.00 -10.41 -20.82
C PRO A 58 5.70 -11.89 -20.59
N SER A 59 6.70 -12.61 -20.10
CA SER A 59 6.56 -13.90 -19.41
C SER A 59 7.34 -13.86 -18.10
N ASN A 60 7.12 -14.82 -17.21
CA ASN A 60 7.68 -14.86 -15.86
C ASN A 60 7.25 -13.68 -14.94
N ASP A 61 6.24 -12.89 -15.34
CA ASP A 61 5.57 -11.90 -14.52
C ASP A 61 4.48 -12.52 -13.61
N PHE A 62 4.25 -13.82 -13.73
CA PHE A 62 3.33 -14.61 -12.90
C PHE A 62 4.06 -15.20 -11.70
N SER A 63 3.47 -15.06 -10.51
CA SER A 63 3.95 -15.63 -9.25
C SER A 63 2.79 -16.26 -8.48
N PHE A 64 3.06 -17.32 -7.72
CA PHE A 64 2.09 -17.83 -6.74
C PHE A 64 1.96 -16.92 -5.52
N TYR A 65 3.03 -16.20 -5.17
CA TYR A 65 3.03 -15.28 -4.03
C TYR A 65 3.59 -13.92 -4.39
N ASP A 66 4.88 -13.79 -4.70
CA ASP A 66 5.48 -12.52 -5.20
C ASP A 66 6.78 -12.75 -5.99
N GLY A 67 7.13 -11.75 -6.85
CA GLY A 67 8.28 -11.84 -7.75
C GLY A 67 9.65 -11.76 -7.05
N MET A 68 9.75 -11.12 -5.88
CA MET A 68 10.99 -11.10 -5.09
C MET A 68 11.25 -12.47 -4.47
N LEU A 69 10.21 -13.13 -3.96
CA LEU A 69 10.32 -14.50 -3.45
C LEU A 69 10.70 -15.48 -4.57
N ASP A 70 10.07 -15.35 -5.75
CA ASP A 70 10.46 -16.14 -6.93
C ASP A 70 11.94 -15.95 -7.27
N THR A 71 12.42 -14.70 -7.23
CA THR A 71 13.83 -14.37 -7.49
C THR A 71 14.75 -14.91 -6.41
N ALA A 72 14.35 -14.90 -5.15
CA ALA A 72 15.12 -15.51 -4.07
C ALA A 72 15.30 -17.01 -4.28
N PHE A 73 14.25 -17.73 -4.72
CA PHE A 73 14.34 -19.14 -5.07
C PHE A 73 15.19 -19.38 -6.33
N LEU A 74 15.03 -18.54 -7.35
CA LEU A 74 15.84 -18.57 -8.57
C LEU A 74 17.34 -18.44 -8.26
N LEU A 75 17.71 -17.59 -7.32
CA LEU A 75 19.09 -17.30 -6.91
C LEU A 75 19.60 -18.19 -5.76
N ASN A 76 18.87 -19.23 -5.36
CA ASN A 76 19.17 -20.06 -4.18
C ASN A 76 19.30 -19.26 -2.86
N ALA A 77 18.71 -18.09 -2.81
CA ALA A 77 18.71 -17.21 -1.62
C ALA A 77 17.58 -17.61 -0.65
N VAL A 78 17.51 -18.89 -0.30
CA VAL A 78 16.51 -19.45 0.62
C VAL A 78 17.17 -19.70 1.97
N PRO A 79 16.74 -19.05 3.07
CA PRO A 79 17.32 -19.25 4.38
C PRO A 79 17.33 -20.70 4.83
N LYS A 80 18.38 -21.06 5.59
CA LYS A 80 18.64 -22.43 6.04
C LYS A 80 17.44 -23.05 6.78
N ARG A 81 16.74 -22.26 7.62
CA ARG A 81 15.59 -22.70 8.39
C ARG A 81 14.45 -23.27 7.53
N TYR A 82 14.25 -22.82 6.29
CA TYR A 82 13.24 -23.37 5.39
C TYR A 82 13.75 -24.61 4.63
N ARG A 83 15.03 -24.61 4.22
CA ARG A 83 15.65 -25.75 3.54
C ARG A 83 15.70 -27.00 4.43
N GLU A 84 15.94 -26.81 5.73
CA GLU A 84 16.02 -27.89 6.71
C GLU A 84 14.68 -28.53 7.05
N LEU A 85 13.55 -27.92 6.70
CA LEU A 85 12.22 -28.56 6.86
C LEU A 85 12.07 -29.79 5.98
N GLY A 86 12.82 -29.94 4.89
CA GLY A 86 12.72 -31.09 3.98
C GLY A 86 11.33 -31.24 3.35
N LEU A 87 10.67 -30.11 3.08
CA LEU A 87 9.39 -30.04 2.38
C LEU A 87 9.57 -30.19 0.86
N ALA A 88 8.48 -30.46 0.14
CA ALA A 88 8.45 -30.37 -1.31
C ALA A 88 8.76 -28.93 -1.76
N PRO A 89 9.28 -28.71 -2.99
CA PRO A 89 9.70 -27.36 -3.44
C PRO A 89 8.62 -26.30 -3.29
N LEU A 90 7.38 -26.56 -3.71
CA LEU A 90 6.28 -25.62 -3.60
C LEU A 90 5.87 -25.35 -2.15
N ASP A 91 5.89 -26.40 -1.30
CA ASP A 91 5.62 -26.22 0.13
C ASP A 91 6.72 -25.44 0.84
N THR A 92 7.99 -25.61 0.44
CA THR A 92 9.11 -24.80 0.93
C THR A 92 8.93 -23.33 0.54
N TYR A 93 8.50 -23.06 -0.70
CA TYR A 93 8.16 -21.73 -1.18
C TYR A 93 7.05 -21.08 -0.34
N PHE A 94 5.97 -21.81 -0.07
CA PHE A 94 4.90 -21.29 0.78
C PHE A 94 5.27 -21.21 2.25
N ALA A 95 6.16 -22.07 2.75
CA ALA A 95 6.71 -21.96 4.11
C ALA A 95 7.53 -20.67 4.28
N ALA A 96 8.32 -20.28 3.29
CA ALA A 96 9.01 -19.00 3.28
C ALA A 96 8.04 -17.81 3.28
N ALA A 97 6.94 -17.90 2.52
CA ALA A 97 5.95 -16.83 2.40
C ALA A 97 5.02 -16.69 3.61
N ARG A 98 4.70 -17.78 4.31
CA ARG A 98 3.60 -17.83 5.29
C ARG A 98 4.02 -18.37 6.66
N GLY A 99 5.25 -18.85 6.77
CA GLY A 99 5.67 -19.70 7.88
C GLY A 99 5.17 -21.13 7.76
N TYR A 100 5.72 -21.99 8.59
CA TYR A 100 5.32 -23.39 8.69
C TYR A 100 5.29 -23.82 10.15
N GLN A 101 4.23 -24.52 10.54
CA GLN A 101 4.12 -25.17 11.84
C GLN A 101 3.52 -26.56 11.63
N GLY A 102 4.29 -27.61 11.89
CA GLY A 102 3.87 -28.97 11.67
C GLY A 102 4.93 -29.97 12.10
N ASP A 103 4.81 -31.20 11.60
CA ASP A 103 5.67 -32.35 11.92
C ASP A 103 7.14 -32.18 11.51
N LYS A 104 7.42 -31.31 10.55
CA LYS A 104 8.78 -31.02 10.06
C LYS A 104 9.47 -29.86 10.80
N GLY A 105 8.75 -29.08 11.60
CA GLY A 105 9.33 -27.99 12.37
C GLY A 105 8.35 -26.85 12.61
N ASP A 106 8.88 -25.77 13.18
CA ASP A 106 8.17 -24.51 13.43
C ASP A 106 9.07 -23.34 12.98
N VAL A 107 8.68 -22.67 11.90
CA VAL A 107 9.43 -21.52 11.35
C VAL A 107 8.49 -20.38 11.00
N LYS A 108 8.91 -19.15 11.33
CA LYS A 108 8.21 -17.94 10.95
C LYS A 108 8.39 -17.65 9.46
N ALA A 109 7.43 -16.96 8.84
CA ALA A 109 7.56 -16.42 7.49
C ALA A 109 8.73 -15.42 7.38
N LEU A 110 9.19 -15.19 6.15
CA LEU A 110 10.02 -14.03 5.82
C LEU A 110 9.27 -12.74 6.18
N ALA A 111 9.99 -11.67 6.44
CA ALA A 111 9.39 -10.36 6.62
C ALA A 111 8.70 -9.90 5.33
N MET A 112 7.60 -9.18 5.48
CA MET A 112 6.84 -8.64 4.38
C MET A 112 6.89 -7.11 4.43
N LYS A 113 7.21 -6.49 3.29
CA LYS A 113 7.25 -5.03 3.14
C LYS A 113 6.43 -4.58 1.93
N LYS A 114 6.02 -3.32 1.92
CA LYS A 114 5.37 -2.70 0.76
C LYS A 114 6.30 -2.69 -0.45
N TRP A 115 5.76 -3.02 -1.63
CA TRP A 115 6.43 -2.83 -2.90
C TRP A 115 6.35 -1.34 -3.27
N PHE A 116 7.36 -0.60 -2.83
CA PHE A 116 7.46 0.85 -2.98
C PHE A 116 6.23 1.57 -2.39
N ASN A 117 5.66 2.53 -3.10
CA ASN A 117 4.48 3.30 -2.71
C ASN A 117 3.15 2.68 -3.21
N THR A 118 3.11 1.35 -3.40
CA THR A 118 1.91 0.62 -3.83
C THR A 118 1.20 -0.08 -2.69
N ASN A 119 0.02 -0.64 -2.95
CA ASN A 119 -0.67 -1.54 -2.01
C ASN A 119 -0.14 -2.99 -2.06
N TYR A 120 0.74 -3.29 -3.01
CA TYR A 120 1.35 -4.60 -3.15
C TYR A 120 2.51 -4.77 -2.16
N HIS A 121 2.71 -6.00 -1.70
CA HIS A 121 3.79 -6.33 -0.76
C HIS A 121 4.66 -7.45 -1.33
N TYR A 122 5.92 -7.42 -0.97
CA TYR A 122 6.89 -8.45 -1.31
C TYR A 122 7.47 -9.12 -0.06
N MET A 123 7.92 -10.36 -0.21
CA MET A 123 8.66 -11.08 0.82
C MET A 123 10.13 -10.63 0.76
N VAL A 124 10.66 -10.17 1.89
CA VAL A 124 12.02 -9.64 1.98
C VAL A 124 13.02 -10.79 1.92
N PRO A 125 13.92 -10.85 0.92
CA PRO A 125 14.96 -11.85 0.88
C PRO A 125 15.92 -11.69 2.07
N GLU A 126 16.32 -12.80 2.67
CA GLU A 126 17.32 -12.84 3.73
C GLU A 126 18.55 -13.57 3.21
N LEU A 127 19.71 -12.90 3.25
CA LEU A 127 21.01 -13.44 2.86
C LEU A 127 21.82 -13.73 4.13
N GLU A 128 22.18 -15.00 4.29
CA GLU A 128 23.02 -15.50 5.41
C GLU A 128 24.48 -15.58 4.93
N ASP A 129 25.46 -15.61 5.84
CA ASP A 129 26.88 -15.65 5.48
C ASP A 129 27.25 -16.90 4.65
N ASP A 130 26.51 -18.00 4.82
CA ASP A 130 26.66 -19.26 4.07
C ASP A 130 25.74 -19.40 2.85
N THR A 131 24.98 -18.35 2.50
CA THR A 131 24.13 -18.38 1.31
C THR A 131 24.98 -18.53 0.06
N ALA A 132 24.78 -19.64 -0.65
CA ALA A 132 25.45 -19.92 -1.91
C ALA A 132 24.57 -19.47 -3.09
N ILE A 133 24.79 -18.27 -3.58
CA ILE A 133 24.06 -17.72 -4.73
C ILE A 133 24.43 -18.50 -5.99
N CYS A 134 23.43 -19.07 -6.64
CA CYS A 134 23.56 -19.77 -7.94
C CYS A 134 22.18 -19.88 -8.61
N LEU A 135 22.18 -20.22 -9.90
CA LEU A 135 20.93 -20.46 -10.64
C LEU A 135 20.31 -21.81 -10.19
N ALA A 136 19.23 -21.76 -9.42
CA ALA A 136 18.67 -22.91 -8.75
C ALA A 136 17.24 -23.27 -9.19
N ASP A 137 16.53 -22.38 -9.89
CA ASP A 137 15.15 -22.64 -10.35
C ASP A 137 15.02 -22.50 -11.86
N GLU A 138 14.19 -23.35 -12.43
CA GLU A 138 13.91 -23.44 -13.87
C GLU A 138 12.65 -22.63 -14.29
N LYS A 139 11.92 -22.05 -13.34
CA LYS A 139 10.64 -21.39 -13.58
C LYS A 139 10.68 -20.39 -14.73
N PRO A 140 11.61 -19.42 -14.80
CA PRO A 140 11.60 -18.41 -15.88
C PRO A 140 11.72 -19.05 -17.27
N PHE A 141 12.49 -20.11 -17.39
CA PHE A 141 12.73 -20.82 -18.64
C PHE A 141 11.52 -21.67 -19.05
N HIS A 142 10.91 -22.36 -18.09
CA HIS A 142 9.68 -23.13 -18.32
C HIS A 142 8.54 -22.21 -18.78
N LEU A 143 8.36 -21.04 -18.14
CA LEU A 143 7.31 -20.10 -18.52
C LEU A 143 7.54 -19.46 -19.90
N TYR A 144 8.80 -19.21 -20.27
CA TYR A 144 9.15 -18.80 -21.63
C TYR A 144 8.81 -19.89 -22.65
N GLN A 145 9.20 -21.14 -22.39
CA GLN A 145 8.91 -22.27 -23.27
C GLN A 145 7.40 -22.57 -23.35
N GLU A 146 6.64 -22.45 -22.26
CA GLU A 146 5.18 -22.55 -22.25
C GLU A 146 4.54 -21.52 -23.17
N ALA A 147 4.96 -20.26 -23.09
CA ALA A 147 4.48 -19.20 -23.96
C ALA A 147 4.81 -19.47 -25.44
N LYS A 148 6.07 -19.89 -25.71
CA LYS A 148 6.54 -20.21 -27.06
C LYS A 148 5.78 -21.40 -27.66
N ALA A 149 5.49 -22.44 -26.86
CA ALA A 149 4.67 -23.56 -27.27
C ALA A 149 3.22 -23.14 -27.60
N ALA A 150 2.68 -22.12 -26.94
CA ALA A 150 1.41 -21.49 -27.26
C ALA A 150 1.46 -20.50 -28.45
N GLY A 151 2.61 -20.42 -29.16
CA GLY A 151 2.82 -19.57 -30.30
C GLY A 151 2.93 -18.08 -29.96
N VAL A 152 3.42 -17.77 -28.76
CA VAL A 152 3.67 -16.39 -28.30
C VAL A 152 5.16 -16.23 -27.97
N GLU A 153 5.83 -15.36 -28.74
CA GLU A 153 7.19 -14.94 -28.39
C GLU A 153 7.09 -13.90 -27.27
N THR A 154 7.87 -14.08 -26.20
CA THR A 154 7.80 -13.23 -25.01
C THR A 154 9.15 -12.65 -24.62
N LYS A 155 9.15 -11.60 -23.82
CA LYS A 155 10.29 -11.11 -23.07
C LYS A 155 10.17 -11.55 -21.61
N PRO A 156 10.96 -12.54 -21.14
CA PRO A 156 10.97 -12.91 -19.73
C PRO A 156 11.33 -11.72 -18.84
N VAL A 157 10.59 -11.58 -17.73
CA VAL A 157 10.78 -10.54 -16.72
C VAL A 157 11.46 -11.15 -15.51
N VAL A 158 12.52 -10.54 -15.04
CA VAL A 158 13.25 -10.93 -13.82
C VAL A 158 13.55 -9.67 -13.02
N ILE A 159 13.42 -9.75 -11.69
CA ILE A 159 13.88 -8.65 -10.82
C ILE A 159 15.37 -8.45 -11.05
N GLY A 160 15.78 -7.21 -11.23
CA GLY A 160 17.17 -6.85 -11.50
C GLY A 160 18.08 -7.06 -10.28
N ALA A 161 19.35 -7.26 -10.56
CA ALA A 161 20.36 -7.61 -9.56
C ALA A 161 20.52 -6.56 -8.47
N TYR A 162 20.47 -5.28 -8.83
CA TYR A 162 20.61 -4.19 -7.88
C TYR A 162 19.39 -4.10 -6.95
N THR A 163 18.17 -4.14 -7.51
CA THR A 163 16.94 -4.14 -6.71
C THR A 163 16.88 -5.33 -5.76
N PHE A 164 17.28 -6.52 -6.20
CA PHE A 164 17.32 -7.70 -5.33
C PHE A 164 18.23 -7.48 -4.12
N LEU A 165 19.50 -7.07 -4.36
CA LEU A 165 20.46 -6.83 -3.28
C LEU A 165 20.05 -5.64 -2.39
N LYS A 166 19.50 -4.56 -2.97
CA LYS A 166 19.11 -3.35 -2.23
C LYS A 166 17.94 -3.60 -1.27
N LEU A 167 17.03 -4.50 -1.61
CA LEU A 167 15.85 -4.82 -0.80
C LEU A 167 16.04 -6.03 0.11
N ALA A 168 17.15 -6.77 -0.01
CA ALA A 168 17.48 -7.89 0.86
C ALA A 168 17.93 -7.43 2.26
N VAL A 169 17.77 -8.31 3.23
CA VAL A 169 18.32 -8.19 4.58
C VAL A 169 19.51 -9.14 4.72
N TYR A 170 20.56 -8.67 5.35
CA TYR A 170 21.81 -9.41 5.54
C TYR A 170 21.90 -9.90 6.98
N ASN A 171 21.74 -11.22 7.18
CA ASN A 171 21.76 -11.87 8.48
C ASN A 171 23.14 -12.49 8.75
N GLY A 172 24.14 -11.64 9.02
CA GLY A 172 25.50 -12.06 9.25
C GLY A 172 26.50 -10.91 9.18
N LYS A 173 27.71 -11.20 8.74
CA LYS A 173 28.79 -10.23 8.54
C LYS A 173 28.92 -9.73 7.13
N LYS A 174 28.41 -10.52 6.16
CA LYS A 174 28.46 -10.17 4.74
C LYS A 174 27.50 -9.02 4.42
N THR A 175 27.86 -8.23 3.44
CA THR A 175 27.13 -7.10 2.87
C THR A 175 26.77 -7.36 1.42
N ALA A 176 26.04 -6.46 0.77
CA ALA A 176 25.74 -6.55 -0.66
C ALA A 176 27.00 -6.75 -1.52
N ALA A 177 28.09 -6.07 -1.18
CA ALA A 177 29.35 -6.13 -1.91
C ALA A 177 29.96 -7.54 -1.94
N ASP A 178 29.77 -8.32 -0.89
CA ASP A 178 30.31 -9.68 -0.79
C ASP A 178 29.59 -10.69 -1.71
N PHE A 179 28.38 -10.37 -2.17
CA PHE A 179 27.59 -11.22 -3.06
C PHE A 179 27.70 -10.83 -4.54
N VAL A 180 28.38 -9.71 -4.87
CA VAL A 180 28.43 -9.19 -6.25
C VAL A 180 28.94 -10.22 -7.26
N ALA A 181 30.04 -10.91 -6.96
CA ALA A 181 30.64 -11.87 -7.89
C ALA A 181 29.68 -13.03 -8.19
N ASP A 182 29.03 -13.58 -7.19
CA ASP A 182 28.09 -14.70 -7.33
C ASP A 182 26.79 -14.25 -8.04
N ILE A 183 26.30 -13.06 -7.74
CA ILE A 183 25.14 -12.46 -8.43
C ILE A 183 25.46 -12.23 -9.90
N VAL A 184 26.59 -11.61 -10.23
CA VAL A 184 27.01 -11.39 -11.62
C VAL A 184 27.10 -12.71 -12.37
N LYS A 185 27.75 -13.73 -11.78
CA LYS A 185 27.83 -15.06 -12.37
C LYS A 185 26.45 -15.64 -12.63
N THR A 186 25.56 -15.59 -11.65
CA THR A 186 24.23 -16.20 -11.73
C THR A 186 23.36 -15.53 -12.80
N TYR A 187 23.37 -14.19 -12.87
CA TYR A 187 22.66 -13.47 -13.94
C TYR A 187 23.29 -13.68 -15.32
N THR A 188 24.59 -13.90 -15.38
CA THR A 188 25.27 -14.32 -16.62
C THR A 188 24.81 -15.71 -17.07
N ASP A 189 24.79 -16.68 -16.14
CA ASP A 189 24.30 -18.04 -16.40
C ASP A 189 22.82 -18.01 -16.86
N LEU A 190 22.00 -17.16 -16.25
CA LEU A 190 20.59 -16.93 -16.63
C LEU A 190 20.48 -16.40 -18.08
N LEU A 191 21.25 -15.39 -18.47
CA LEU A 191 21.24 -14.85 -19.83
C LEU A 191 21.74 -15.88 -20.86
N GLN A 192 22.79 -16.63 -20.55
CA GLN A 192 23.28 -17.71 -21.41
C GLN A 192 22.24 -18.80 -21.64
N LYS A 193 21.49 -19.14 -20.61
CA LYS A 193 20.38 -20.11 -20.71
C LYS A 193 19.25 -19.59 -21.58
N PHE A 194 18.85 -18.33 -21.44
CA PHE A 194 17.89 -17.69 -22.33
C PHE A 194 18.38 -17.63 -23.75
N GLN A 195 19.70 -17.35 -23.99
CA GLN A 195 20.31 -17.39 -25.31
C GLN A 195 20.19 -18.79 -25.94
N THR A 196 20.44 -19.85 -25.16
CA THR A 196 20.31 -21.24 -25.63
C THR A 196 18.87 -21.57 -26.04
N LEU A 197 17.87 -20.99 -25.38
CA LEU A 197 16.46 -21.14 -25.72
C LEU A 197 16.02 -20.28 -26.92
N GLY A 198 16.92 -19.43 -27.44
CA GLY A 198 16.66 -18.52 -28.56
C GLY A 198 15.78 -17.33 -28.18
N THR A 199 15.83 -16.90 -26.91
CA THR A 199 15.10 -15.73 -26.41
C THR A 199 15.67 -14.45 -27.02
N ALA A 200 14.80 -13.61 -27.59
CA ALA A 200 15.24 -12.36 -28.20
C ALA A 200 15.49 -11.23 -27.20
N TRP A 201 14.68 -11.12 -26.17
CA TRP A 201 14.73 -10.08 -25.17
C TRP A 201 14.55 -10.62 -23.76
N VAL A 202 15.26 -10.05 -22.78
CA VAL A 202 15.03 -10.23 -21.34
C VAL A 202 14.84 -8.85 -20.71
N GLN A 203 13.86 -8.72 -19.83
CA GLN A 203 13.60 -7.51 -19.06
C GLN A 203 14.10 -7.69 -17.63
N PHE A 204 14.98 -6.78 -17.19
CA PHE A 204 15.38 -6.65 -15.80
C PHE A 204 14.63 -5.48 -15.15
N ASP A 205 13.83 -5.76 -14.15
CA ASP A 205 13.09 -4.76 -13.37
C ASP A 205 13.96 -4.17 -12.27
N GLU A 206 14.32 -2.90 -12.40
CA GLU A 206 15.17 -2.16 -11.46
C GLU A 206 14.46 -0.93 -10.86
N PRO A 207 13.33 -1.12 -10.16
CA PRO A 207 12.63 0.00 -9.56
C PRO A 207 13.41 0.71 -8.44
N CYS A 208 14.39 0.10 -7.81
CA CYS A 208 15.22 0.80 -6.81
C CYS A 208 16.05 1.96 -7.40
N LEU A 209 16.23 2.01 -8.73
CA LEU A 209 16.94 3.12 -9.40
C LEU A 209 16.20 4.47 -9.33
N VAL A 210 14.91 4.46 -8.98
CA VAL A 210 14.15 5.70 -8.81
C VAL A 210 14.23 6.27 -7.39
N MET A 211 14.86 5.55 -6.45
CA MET A 211 15.11 5.99 -5.08
C MET A 211 16.36 6.89 -5.01
N ASP A 212 16.59 7.51 -3.85
CA ASP A 212 17.87 8.18 -3.59
C ASP A 212 19.02 7.17 -3.65
N MET A 213 20.08 7.52 -4.38
CA MET A 213 21.26 6.68 -4.56
C MET A 213 22.50 7.33 -3.97
N THR A 214 23.17 6.65 -3.05
CA THR A 214 24.48 7.04 -2.54
C THR A 214 25.57 6.80 -3.61
N THR A 215 26.79 7.26 -3.35
CA THR A 215 27.94 6.96 -4.20
C THR A 215 28.21 5.45 -4.26
N GLU A 216 28.07 4.77 -3.12
CA GLU A 216 28.21 3.31 -2.99
C GLU A 216 27.14 2.57 -3.79
N ASP A 217 25.88 3.05 -3.73
CA ASP A 217 24.78 2.50 -4.53
C ASP A 217 25.06 2.56 -6.03
N LYS A 218 25.55 3.71 -6.50
CA LYS A 218 25.93 3.91 -7.93
C LYS A 218 27.10 3.01 -8.33
N ALA A 219 28.08 2.86 -7.46
CA ALA A 219 29.22 1.96 -7.70
C ALA A 219 28.78 0.50 -7.76
N LEU A 220 27.94 0.06 -6.82
CA LEU A 220 27.38 -1.29 -6.79
C LEU A 220 26.56 -1.59 -8.05
N PHE A 221 25.65 -0.71 -8.43
CA PHE A 221 24.85 -0.84 -9.64
C PHE A 221 25.73 -0.94 -10.90
N THR A 222 26.73 -0.05 -11.03
CA THR A 222 27.64 -0.05 -12.18
C THR A 222 28.46 -1.34 -12.26
N GLN A 223 28.97 -1.83 -11.14
CA GLN A 223 29.76 -3.07 -11.06
C GLN A 223 28.93 -4.29 -11.46
N LEU A 224 27.71 -4.41 -10.95
CA LEU A 224 26.79 -5.50 -11.28
C LEU A 224 26.51 -5.54 -12.78
N TYR A 225 26.06 -4.42 -13.35
CA TYR A 225 25.65 -4.39 -14.74
C TYR A 225 26.80 -4.44 -15.73
N ALA A 226 27.96 -3.89 -15.40
CA ALA A 226 29.18 -4.09 -16.24
C ALA A 226 29.51 -5.57 -16.36
N GLY A 227 29.46 -6.34 -15.27
CA GLY A 227 29.73 -7.77 -15.29
C GLY A 227 28.64 -8.58 -16.02
N ILE A 228 27.38 -8.33 -15.73
CA ILE A 228 26.24 -9.06 -16.34
C ILE A 228 26.17 -8.83 -17.85
N LEU A 229 26.30 -7.58 -18.30
CA LEU A 229 26.14 -7.22 -19.71
C LEU A 229 27.33 -7.64 -20.56
N ALA A 230 28.52 -7.76 -19.99
CA ALA A 230 29.70 -8.28 -20.71
C ALA A 230 29.49 -9.69 -21.30
N ALA A 231 28.56 -10.45 -20.75
CA ALA A 231 28.27 -11.83 -21.15
C ALA A 231 26.84 -12.03 -21.71
N LYS A 232 26.12 -10.95 -22.04
CA LYS A 232 24.72 -11.02 -22.55
C LYS A 232 24.58 -11.77 -23.89
N GLY A 233 25.66 -11.90 -24.65
CA GLY A 233 25.66 -12.59 -25.96
C GLY A 233 24.73 -11.89 -26.96
N SER A 234 23.88 -12.68 -27.63
CA SER A 234 22.89 -12.18 -28.61
C SER A 234 21.55 -11.76 -27.98
N VAL A 235 21.36 -12.01 -26.68
CA VAL A 235 20.11 -11.63 -25.97
C VAL A 235 20.08 -10.12 -25.76
N LYS A 236 19.01 -9.47 -26.16
CA LYS A 236 18.79 -8.05 -25.90
C LYS A 236 18.25 -7.84 -24.49
N VAL A 237 18.78 -6.85 -23.81
CA VAL A 237 18.43 -6.53 -22.43
C VAL A 237 17.66 -5.22 -22.37
N LEU A 238 16.47 -5.28 -21.79
CA LEU A 238 15.68 -4.12 -21.37
C LEU A 238 15.91 -3.88 -19.88
N LEU A 239 16.46 -2.72 -19.52
CA LEU A 239 16.50 -2.22 -18.14
C LEU A 239 15.21 -1.42 -17.89
N GLN A 240 14.31 -1.95 -17.09
CA GLN A 240 12.99 -1.35 -16.83
C GLN A 240 12.96 -0.69 -15.47
N THR A 241 12.62 0.59 -15.43
CA THR A 241 12.38 1.36 -14.20
C THR A 241 10.91 1.81 -14.13
N TYR A 242 10.39 2.02 -12.93
CA TYR A 242 9.00 2.47 -12.71
C TYR A 242 8.82 3.06 -11.30
N PHE A 243 7.71 3.78 -11.07
CA PHE A 243 7.30 4.49 -9.85
C PHE A 243 8.05 5.80 -9.58
N GLY A 244 8.83 6.30 -10.52
CA GLY A 244 9.57 7.54 -10.37
C GLY A 244 10.56 7.77 -11.50
N ASP A 245 11.40 8.78 -11.35
CA ASP A 245 12.48 9.09 -12.29
C ASP A 245 13.86 8.66 -11.78
N VAL A 246 14.79 8.54 -12.70
CA VAL A 246 16.15 8.02 -12.46
C VAL A 246 17.20 9.13 -12.42
N ARG A 247 16.86 10.32 -11.91
CA ARG A 247 17.72 11.51 -11.94
C ARG A 247 19.14 11.29 -11.38
N ASP A 248 19.31 10.38 -10.40
CA ASP A 248 20.61 10.11 -9.78
C ASP A 248 21.54 9.24 -10.61
N CYS A 249 20.99 8.47 -11.56
CA CYS A 249 21.75 7.48 -12.33
C CYS A 249 21.44 7.50 -13.85
N TYR A 250 20.73 8.50 -14.35
CA TYR A 250 20.33 8.59 -15.76
C TYR A 250 21.54 8.47 -16.71
N ASP A 251 22.59 9.28 -16.46
CA ASP A 251 23.83 9.24 -17.26
C ASP A 251 24.51 7.85 -17.18
N THR A 252 24.51 7.21 -16.02
CA THR A 252 25.04 5.86 -15.84
C THR A 252 24.26 4.84 -16.67
N ILE A 253 22.93 4.86 -16.58
CA ILE A 253 22.05 3.95 -17.34
C ILE A 253 22.24 4.14 -18.84
N CYS A 254 22.34 5.39 -19.30
CA CYS A 254 22.55 5.70 -20.71
C CYS A 254 23.86 5.15 -21.26
N LYS A 255 24.89 4.98 -20.43
CA LYS A 255 26.23 4.45 -20.81
C LYS A 255 26.32 2.92 -20.73
N LEU A 256 25.39 2.22 -20.11
CA LEU A 256 25.39 0.76 -20.04
C LEU A 256 25.13 0.13 -21.40
N ASP A 257 25.67 -1.07 -21.64
CA ASP A 257 25.45 -1.84 -22.88
C ASP A 257 24.07 -2.58 -22.86
N VAL A 258 23.02 -1.87 -22.47
CA VAL A 258 21.62 -2.34 -22.58
C VAL A 258 21.07 -1.97 -23.95
N ASP A 259 20.11 -2.75 -24.46
CA ASP A 259 19.48 -2.52 -25.76
C ASP A 259 18.20 -1.65 -25.64
N GLY A 260 17.61 -1.62 -24.46
CA GLY A 260 16.44 -0.81 -24.16
C GLY A 260 16.45 -0.24 -22.75
N ILE A 261 15.87 0.92 -22.58
CA ILE A 261 15.67 1.60 -21.29
C ILE A 261 14.19 1.92 -21.14
N GLY A 262 13.58 1.42 -20.07
CA GLY A 262 12.19 1.70 -19.70
C GLY A 262 12.13 2.80 -18.65
N LEU A 263 11.41 3.88 -18.97
CA LEU A 263 11.22 5.03 -18.09
C LEU A 263 9.74 5.30 -17.84
N ASP A 264 9.40 5.66 -16.61
CA ASP A 264 8.07 6.10 -16.21
C ASP A 264 7.90 7.59 -16.46
N PHE A 265 6.96 7.97 -17.33
CA PHE A 265 6.66 9.37 -17.64
C PHE A 265 5.41 9.89 -16.92
N LEU A 266 4.81 9.12 -16.03
CA LEU A 266 3.63 9.50 -15.24
C LEU A 266 3.99 9.81 -13.79
N GLU A 267 4.67 8.90 -13.09
CA GLU A 267 5.17 9.14 -11.73
C GLU A 267 6.60 9.74 -11.75
N GLY A 268 7.37 9.49 -12.81
CA GLY A 268 8.69 10.06 -13.01
C GLY A 268 8.63 11.51 -13.46
N LYS A 269 8.37 12.43 -12.53
CA LYS A 269 8.16 13.88 -12.80
C LYS A 269 9.27 14.54 -13.61
N GLN A 270 10.50 14.03 -13.50
CA GLN A 270 11.66 14.55 -14.24
C GLN A 270 12.04 13.70 -15.47
N SER A 271 11.36 12.57 -15.73
CA SER A 271 11.75 11.68 -16.82
C SER A 271 11.78 12.36 -18.18
N ALA A 272 10.77 13.17 -18.52
CA ALA A 272 10.75 13.93 -19.77
C ALA A 272 11.92 14.93 -19.84
N LYS A 273 12.16 15.67 -18.77
CA LYS A 273 13.25 16.63 -18.65
C LYS A 273 14.63 15.98 -18.78
N LEU A 274 14.82 14.81 -18.17
CA LEU A 274 16.08 14.04 -18.33
C LEU A 274 16.34 13.70 -19.79
N VAL A 275 15.34 13.20 -20.52
CA VAL A 275 15.46 12.87 -21.94
C VAL A 275 15.69 14.11 -22.81
N THR A 276 14.98 15.21 -22.54
CA THR A 276 15.05 16.44 -23.37
C THR A 276 16.31 17.26 -23.13
N GLU A 277 16.78 17.36 -21.88
CA GLU A 277 17.95 18.17 -21.53
C GLU A 277 19.27 17.42 -21.64
N GLN A 278 19.29 16.13 -21.28
CA GLN A 278 20.53 15.33 -21.31
C GLN A 278 20.63 14.46 -22.58
N GLY A 279 19.55 14.37 -23.37
CA GLY A 279 19.48 13.54 -24.55
C GLY A 279 19.20 12.06 -24.23
N PHE A 280 19.01 11.25 -25.28
CA PHE A 280 18.82 9.81 -25.18
C PHE A 280 19.74 9.08 -26.17
N PRO A 281 20.39 7.94 -25.80
CA PRO A 281 21.31 7.23 -26.67
C PRO A 281 20.63 6.76 -27.97
N LYS A 282 21.29 7.02 -29.11
CA LYS A 282 20.72 6.71 -30.45
C LYS A 282 20.66 5.21 -30.76
N ASP A 283 21.49 4.42 -30.11
CA ASP A 283 21.62 2.97 -30.25
C ASP A 283 20.64 2.19 -29.37
N LYS A 284 19.91 2.86 -28.48
CA LYS A 284 18.96 2.24 -27.53
C LYS A 284 17.53 2.53 -27.88
N ILE A 285 16.63 1.64 -27.44
CA ILE A 285 15.18 1.80 -27.55
C ILE A 285 14.65 2.40 -26.26
N LEU A 286 13.87 3.48 -26.34
CA LEU A 286 13.13 4.04 -25.24
C LEU A 286 11.78 3.30 -25.08
N PHE A 287 11.58 2.59 -23.98
CA PHE A 287 10.27 2.07 -23.59
C PHE A 287 9.57 3.13 -22.73
N ALA A 288 8.73 3.90 -23.39
CA ALA A 288 8.07 5.04 -22.78
C ALA A 288 6.81 4.61 -22.01
N GLY A 289 6.88 4.65 -20.68
CA GLY A 289 5.78 4.36 -19.77
C GLY A 289 4.76 5.48 -19.75
N VAL A 290 3.85 5.50 -20.73
CA VAL A 290 2.83 6.55 -20.94
C VAL A 290 1.40 6.09 -20.71
N VAL A 291 1.17 4.80 -20.49
CA VAL A 291 -0.12 4.24 -20.09
C VAL A 291 -0.06 3.86 -18.60
N ASN A 292 -0.96 4.40 -17.79
CA ASN A 292 -0.91 4.27 -16.34
C ASN A 292 -1.18 2.83 -15.88
N GLY A 293 -0.16 2.19 -15.29
CA GLY A 293 -0.25 0.84 -14.72
C GLY A 293 -0.71 0.79 -13.26
N LYS A 294 -0.94 1.93 -12.62
CA LYS A 294 -1.21 2.03 -11.17
C LYS A 294 -2.57 2.64 -10.84
N ASN A 295 -3.18 3.37 -11.77
CA ASN A 295 -4.50 3.96 -11.61
C ASN A 295 -5.46 3.51 -12.71
N ILE A 296 -6.76 3.60 -12.44
CA ILE A 296 -7.84 3.01 -13.25
C ILE A 296 -8.40 3.94 -14.32
N TRP A 297 -7.92 5.18 -14.41
CA TRP A 297 -8.45 6.17 -15.34
C TRP A 297 -7.98 5.91 -16.75
N LYS A 298 -8.85 6.26 -17.70
CA LYS A 298 -8.55 6.19 -19.11
C LYS A 298 -7.47 7.18 -19.50
N ASN A 299 -6.56 6.77 -20.37
CA ASN A 299 -5.48 7.60 -20.88
C ASN A 299 -6.03 8.79 -21.68
N HIS A 300 -5.51 9.98 -21.44
CA HIS A 300 -5.84 11.19 -22.19
C HIS A 300 -4.91 11.26 -23.42
N TYR A 301 -5.38 10.81 -24.58
CA TYR A 301 -4.54 10.64 -25.76
C TYR A 301 -3.86 11.92 -26.22
N ASP A 302 -4.52 13.06 -26.14
CA ASP A 302 -3.94 14.35 -26.53
C ASP A 302 -2.68 14.70 -25.74
N LYS A 303 -2.75 14.52 -24.40
CA LYS A 303 -1.59 14.72 -23.52
C LYS A 303 -0.46 13.73 -23.82
N THR A 304 -0.82 12.45 -24.03
CA THR A 304 0.15 11.39 -24.34
C THR A 304 0.82 11.62 -25.69
N LEU A 305 0.06 12.03 -26.71
CA LEU A 305 0.60 12.33 -28.04
C LEU A 305 1.52 13.55 -28.02
N SER A 306 1.18 14.58 -27.23
CA SER A 306 2.03 15.77 -27.05
C SER A 306 3.37 15.40 -26.42
N LEU A 307 3.38 14.58 -25.36
CA LEU A 307 4.59 14.07 -24.76
C LEU A 307 5.42 13.22 -25.73
N LEU A 308 4.79 12.32 -26.46
CA LEU A 308 5.48 11.47 -27.44
C LEU A 308 6.07 12.29 -28.59
N ALA A 309 5.43 13.35 -29.03
CA ALA A 309 5.96 14.29 -30.02
C ALA A 309 7.22 14.98 -29.52
N GLU A 310 7.24 15.41 -28.25
CA GLU A 310 8.43 15.99 -27.61
C GLU A 310 9.57 14.97 -27.55
N LEU A 311 9.33 13.77 -27.01
CA LEU A 311 10.33 12.71 -26.90
C LEU A 311 10.90 12.29 -28.27
N SER A 312 10.08 12.29 -29.32
CA SER A 312 10.46 11.93 -30.68
C SER A 312 11.49 12.89 -31.32
N GLN A 313 11.71 14.06 -30.73
CA GLN A 313 12.77 14.98 -31.14
C GLN A 313 14.15 14.49 -30.67
N HIS A 314 14.18 13.71 -29.57
CA HIS A 314 15.41 13.25 -28.92
C HIS A 314 15.76 11.80 -29.24
N THR A 315 14.77 10.95 -29.56
CA THR A 315 15.00 9.57 -30.01
C THR A 315 13.98 9.14 -31.06
N LYS A 316 14.42 8.31 -32.02
CA LYS A 316 13.56 7.73 -33.06
C LYS A 316 13.05 6.34 -32.72
N GLN A 317 13.59 5.71 -31.70
CA GLN A 317 13.26 4.34 -31.31
C GLN A 317 12.43 4.35 -30.02
N ILE A 318 11.14 4.63 -30.16
CA ILE A 318 10.19 4.64 -29.03
C ILE A 318 9.24 3.46 -29.11
N VAL A 319 9.05 2.80 -27.99
CA VAL A 319 8.04 1.77 -27.74
C VAL A 319 7.04 2.32 -26.72
N LEU A 320 5.76 2.27 -27.06
CA LEU A 320 4.70 2.60 -26.11
C LEU A 320 4.63 1.52 -25.03
N ASN A 321 4.71 1.92 -23.77
CA ASN A 321 4.72 1.00 -22.64
C ASN A 321 3.78 1.46 -21.52
N THR A 322 3.45 0.54 -20.61
CA THR A 322 2.82 0.92 -19.35
C THR A 322 3.85 1.53 -18.39
N SER A 323 3.41 2.45 -17.54
CA SER A 323 4.30 3.14 -16.57
C SER A 323 4.88 2.18 -15.53
N CYS A 324 4.14 1.14 -15.19
CA CYS A 324 4.57 0.02 -14.35
C CYS A 324 3.75 -1.22 -14.71
N SER A 325 3.91 -2.33 -13.98
CA SER A 325 3.10 -3.53 -14.16
C SER A 325 1.60 -3.25 -13.97
N LEU A 326 0.76 -3.79 -14.84
CA LEU A 326 -0.70 -3.77 -14.70
C LEU A 326 -1.20 -4.64 -13.52
N LEU A 327 -0.31 -5.28 -12.77
CA LEU A 327 -0.61 -5.95 -11.51
C LEU A 327 -1.34 -5.03 -10.50
N HIS A 328 -1.12 -3.72 -10.59
CA HIS A 328 -1.64 -2.74 -9.63
C HIS A 328 -3.02 -2.20 -10.01
N VAL A 329 -3.58 -2.60 -11.13
CA VAL A 329 -4.95 -2.26 -11.56
C VAL A 329 -5.82 -3.50 -11.64
N PRO A 330 -7.17 -3.38 -11.56
CA PRO A 330 -8.07 -4.51 -11.72
C PRO A 330 -7.98 -5.15 -13.11
N TYR A 331 -8.55 -6.33 -13.26
CA TYR A 331 -8.40 -7.14 -14.48
C TYR A 331 -9.14 -6.56 -15.69
N THR A 332 -10.47 -6.34 -15.59
CA THR A 332 -11.30 -5.81 -16.69
C THR A 332 -12.56 -5.11 -16.17
N THR A 333 -12.96 -4.03 -16.85
CA THR A 333 -14.21 -3.32 -16.59
C THR A 333 -15.45 -4.12 -17.04
N ALA A 334 -15.30 -5.13 -17.88
CA ALA A 334 -16.41 -5.97 -18.38
C ALA A 334 -17.21 -6.66 -17.26
N ASN A 335 -16.62 -6.81 -16.07
CA ASN A 335 -17.27 -7.41 -14.91
C ASN A 335 -17.99 -6.40 -14.00
N GLU A 336 -18.03 -5.12 -14.37
CA GLU A 336 -18.66 -4.05 -13.60
C GLU A 336 -20.07 -3.73 -14.13
N HIS A 337 -21.08 -4.45 -13.62
CA HIS A 337 -22.46 -4.36 -14.13
C HIS A 337 -23.35 -3.34 -13.40
N LYS A 338 -22.86 -2.73 -12.30
CA LYS A 338 -23.63 -1.78 -11.49
C LYS A 338 -23.23 -0.32 -11.70
N LEU A 339 -22.13 -0.07 -12.39
CA LEU A 339 -21.68 1.27 -12.71
C LEU A 339 -22.42 1.82 -13.92
N SER A 340 -22.63 3.15 -13.94
CA SER A 340 -23.22 3.82 -15.10
C SER A 340 -22.27 3.78 -16.30
N GLU A 341 -22.83 3.91 -17.51
CA GLU A 341 -22.04 3.97 -18.73
C GLU A 341 -21.05 5.15 -18.71
N GLU A 342 -21.45 6.29 -18.14
CA GLU A 342 -20.57 7.45 -17.96
C GLU A 342 -19.33 7.06 -17.16
N VAL A 343 -19.50 6.45 -15.98
CA VAL A 343 -18.38 6.04 -15.12
C VAL A 343 -17.50 5.03 -15.83
N LEU A 344 -18.09 3.99 -16.41
CA LEU A 344 -17.34 2.95 -17.13
C LEU A 344 -16.53 3.49 -18.31
N SER A 345 -17.06 4.51 -19.01
CA SER A 345 -16.35 5.13 -20.14
C SER A 345 -15.04 5.80 -19.75
N HIS A 346 -14.89 6.22 -18.48
CA HIS A 346 -13.69 6.84 -17.95
C HIS A 346 -12.71 5.83 -17.33
N PHE A 347 -13.11 4.56 -17.15
CA PHE A 347 -12.25 3.55 -16.53
C PHE A 347 -11.51 2.72 -17.57
N ALA A 348 -10.28 2.38 -17.24
CA ALA A 348 -9.44 1.46 -17.98
C ALA A 348 -8.68 0.58 -16.99
N TYR A 349 -9.09 -0.70 -16.87
CA TYR A 349 -8.40 -1.73 -16.12
C TYR A 349 -7.35 -2.42 -17.02
N ALA A 350 -6.74 -3.49 -16.60
CA ALA A 350 -5.64 -4.08 -17.35
C ALA A 350 -6.01 -4.43 -18.82
N ALA A 351 -7.16 -5.03 -19.06
CA ALA A 351 -7.61 -5.37 -20.40
C ALA A 351 -7.84 -4.11 -21.27
N GLU A 352 -8.45 -3.09 -20.69
CA GLU A 352 -8.73 -1.83 -21.40
C GLU A 352 -7.44 -1.02 -21.66
N LYS A 353 -6.41 -1.14 -20.80
CA LYS A 353 -5.10 -0.52 -21.05
C LYS A 353 -4.34 -1.17 -22.21
N LEU A 354 -4.57 -2.46 -22.47
CA LEU A 354 -4.09 -3.08 -23.72
C LEU A 354 -4.76 -2.43 -24.95
N THR A 355 -6.05 -2.11 -24.84
CA THR A 355 -6.79 -1.40 -25.90
C THR A 355 -6.22 0.02 -26.10
N GLU A 356 -5.89 0.75 -25.03
CA GLU A 356 -5.26 2.07 -25.12
C GLU A 356 -3.93 2.04 -25.87
N LEU A 357 -3.08 1.06 -25.58
CA LEU A 357 -1.81 0.87 -26.31
C LEU A 357 -2.04 0.60 -27.79
N LYS A 358 -3.02 -0.24 -28.13
CA LYS A 358 -3.42 -0.52 -29.52
C LYS A 358 -3.93 0.73 -30.22
N GLU A 359 -4.83 1.49 -29.59
CA GLU A 359 -5.41 2.72 -30.13
C GLU A 359 -4.33 3.79 -30.34
N LEU A 360 -3.45 4.03 -29.36
CA LEU A 360 -2.31 4.95 -29.48
C LEU A 360 -1.40 4.56 -30.64
N LYS A 361 -1.09 3.26 -30.81
CA LYS A 361 -0.32 2.77 -31.96
C LYS A 361 -1.02 3.06 -33.29
N GLN A 362 -2.34 2.86 -33.37
CA GLN A 362 -3.12 3.15 -34.56
C GLN A 362 -3.12 4.66 -34.89
N ILE A 363 -3.38 5.50 -33.88
CA ILE A 363 -3.37 6.97 -34.01
C ILE A 363 -2.02 7.46 -34.54
N LEU A 364 -0.91 7.00 -33.94
CA LEU A 364 0.44 7.39 -34.32
C LEU A 364 0.89 6.87 -35.70
N SER A 365 0.18 5.86 -36.24
CA SER A 365 0.48 5.29 -37.57
C SER A 365 -0.39 5.89 -38.66
N ALA A 366 -1.41 6.68 -38.32
CA ALA A 366 -2.31 7.31 -39.27
C ALA A 366 -1.68 8.56 -39.90
N GLU A 367 -2.02 8.82 -41.16
CA GLU A 367 -1.62 10.04 -41.86
C GLU A 367 -2.19 11.29 -41.19
N HIS A 368 -3.45 11.20 -40.72
CA HIS A 368 -4.18 12.24 -39.99
C HIS A 368 -4.59 11.70 -38.59
N PRO A 369 -3.72 11.75 -37.58
CA PRO A 369 -3.96 11.18 -36.23
C PRO A 369 -5.28 11.63 -35.60
N GLN A 370 -5.61 12.92 -35.72
CA GLN A 370 -6.80 13.51 -35.11
C GLN A 370 -8.12 13.11 -35.78
N GLU A 371 -8.08 12.54 -37.01
CA GLU A 371 -9.27 12.06 -37.73
C GLU A 371 -9.60 10.61 -37.38
N THR A 372 -8.73 9.91 -36.66
CA THR A 372 -8.99 8.53 -36.25
C THR A 372 -10.19 8.44 -35.30
N THR A 373 -11.02 7.42 -35.45
CA THR A 373 -12.17 7.20 -34.58
C THR A 373 -11.79 7.08 -33.12
N ALA A 374 -10.64 6.45 -32.80
CA ALA A 374 -10.13 6.29 -31.44
C ALA A 374 -9.79 7.65 -30.82
N TYR A 375 -9.08 8.51 -31.57
CA TYR A 375 -8.74 9.86 -31.08
C TYR A 375 -10.00 10.69 -30.83
N GLN A 376 -10.91 10.73 -31.83
CA GLN A 376 -12.13 11.53 -31.72
C GLN A 376 -13.03 11.12 -30.55
N LYS A 377 -13.18 9.81 -30.31
CA LYS A 377 -13.91 9.30 -29.14
C LYS A 377 -13.25 9.70 -27.82
N ASN A 378 -11.94 9.60 -27.72
CA ASN A 378 -11.19 10.00 -26.55
C ASN A 378 -11.26 11.52 -26.31
N ALA A 379 -11.07 12.32 -27.34
CA ALA A 379 -11.19 13.77 -27.27
C ALA A 379 -12.58 14.22 -26.81
N ALA A 380 -13.65 13.61 -27.35
CA ALA A 380 -15.02 13.88 -26.95
C ALA A 380 -15.29 13.51 -25.49
N LEU A 381 -14.73 12.38 -25.01
CA LEU A 381 -14.84 11.96 -23.61
C LEU A 381 -14.25 13.02 -22.66
N PHE A 382 -13.05 13.51 -22.96
CA PHE A 382 -12.37 14.49 -22.10
C PHE A 382 -12.87 15.94 -22.30
N ALA A 383 -13.54 16.26 -23.39
CA ALA A 383 -14.22 17.53 -23.60
C ALA A 383 -15.53 17.64 -22.81
N THR A 384 -16.13 16.51 -22.42
CA THR A 384 -17.39 16.48 -21.68
C THR A 384 -17.08 16.53 -20.16
N PRO A 385 -17.59 17.51 -19.40
CA PRO A 385 -17.43 17.55 -17.96
C PRO A 385 -18.02 16.27 -17.32
N ARG A 386 -17.28 15.65 -16.41
CA ARG A 386 -17.79 14.51 -15.63
C ARG A 386 -18.89 14.94 -14.68
N SER A 387 -19.87 14.07 -14.44
CA SER A 387 -20.80 14.23 -13.33
C SER A 387 -20.06 14.18 -11.98
N GLY A 388 -20.67 14.74 -10.93
CA GLY A 388 -20.08 14.75 -9.58
C GLY A 388 -19.26 16.00 -9.28
N ALA A 389 -19.18 16.99 -10.18
CA ALA A 389 -18.65 18.30 -9.84
C ALA A 389 -19.58 19.02 -8.86
N ASN A 390 -19.03 19.58 -7.79
CA ASN A 390 -19.77 20.33 -6.77
C ASN A 390 -19.11 21.69 -6.52
N LYS A 391 -19.71 22.72 -7.11
CA LYS A 391 -19.20 24.09 -7.04
C LYS A 391 -19.01 24.59 -5.60
N SER A 392 -19.93 24.23 -4.69
CA SER A 392 -19.81 24.62 -3.27
C SER A 392 -18.58 24.03 -2.62
N VAL A 393 -18.22 22.77 -2.91
CA VAL A 393 -17.01 22.13 -2.39
C VAL A 393 -15.75 22.80 -2.95
N GLN A 394 -15.75 23.09 -4.26
CA GLN A 394 -14.62 23.78 -4.91
C GLN A 394 -14.41 25.18 -4.33
N GLU A 395 -15.50 25.94 -4.10
CA GLU A 395 -15.46 27.25 -3.47
C GLU A 395 -14.96 27.19 -2.01
N GLN A 396 -15.38 26.17 -1.24
CA GLN A 396 -14.90 25.95 0.13
C GLN A 396 -13.39 25.69 0.17
N VAL A 397 -12.88 24.82 -0.71
CA VAL A 397 -11.44 24.55 -0.80
C VAL A 397 -10.66 25.79 -1.23
N ALA A 398 -11.17 26.54 -2.21
CA ALA A 398 -10.53 27.78 -2.69
C ALA A 398 -10.53 28.93 -1.65
N ALA A 399 -11.48 28.90 -0.71
CA ALA A 399 -11.59 29.90 0.35
C ALA A 399 -10.70 29.61 1.57
N LEU A 400 -10.05 28.45 1.65
CA LEU A 400 -9.17 28.09 2.76
C LEU A 400 -8.01 29.06 2.91
N LYS A 401 -7.72 29.43 4.16
CA LYS A 401 -6.62 30.33 4.56
C LYS A 401 -5.73 29.61 5.57
N ASP A 402 -4.52 30.10 5.77
CA ASP A 402 -3.57 29.53 6.74
C ASP A 402 -4.16 29.37 8.15
N ALA A 403 -5.05 30.27 8.56
CA ALA A 403 -5.73 30.21 9.85
C ALA A 403 -6.66 28.99 9.99
N ASP A 404 -7.18 28.44 8.88
CA ASP A 404 -8.07 27.28 8.90
C ASP A 404 -7.33 25.97 9.26
N PHE A 405 -6.01 25.97 9.18
CA PHE A 405 -5.14 24.86 9.53
C PHE A 405 -4.50 25.00 10.92
N VAL A 406 -4.88 26.03 11.68
CA VAL A 406 -4.29 26.32 13.00
C VAL A 406 -5.35 26.12 14.07
N ARG A 407 -4.99 25.34 15.07
CA ARG A 407 -5.83 25.13 16.26
C ARG A 407 -5.33 25.97 17.44
N LEU A 408 -6.21 26.77 18.01
CA LEU A 408 -5.89 27.62 19.16
C LEU A 408 -6.71 27.21 20.38
N PRO A 409 -6.16 27.39 21.61
CA PRO A 409 -4.79 27.81 21.91
C PRO A 409 -3.75 26.74 21.54
N ALA A 410 -2.45 27.05 21.66
CA ALA A 410 -1.37 26.10 21.43
C ALA A 410 -1.48 24.86 22.34
N PHE A 411 -0.88 23.71 21.91
CA PHE A 411 -1.03 22.43 22.62
C PHE A 411 -0.74 22.50 24.11
N ALA A 412 0.32 23.18 24.55
CA ALA A 412 0.66 23.27 25.97
C ALA A 412 -0.47 23.87 26.85
N GLU A 413 -1.27 24.78 26.30
CA GLU A 413 -2.42 25.36 26.99
C GLU A 413 -3.65 24.43 26.86
N ARG A 414 -3.87 23.83 25.68
CA ARG A 414 -4.94 22.83 25.50
C ARG A 414 -4.77 21.64 26.43
N GLU A 415 -3.54 21.12 26.58
CA GLU A 415 -3.21 20.00 27.46
C GLU A 415 -3.70 20.27 28.90
N GLN A 416 -3.46 21.48 29.44
CA GLN A 416 -3.92 21.82 30.79
C GLN A 416 -5.43 21.89 30.91
N ILE A 417 -6.10 22.45 29.88
CA ILE A 417 -7.57 22.51 29.83
C ILE A 417 -8.14 21.09 29.80
N GLN A 418 -7.61 20.21 28.97
CA GLN A 418 -8.07 18.84 28.77
C GLN A 418 -7.83 17.97 30.00
N LYS A 419 -6.66 18.07 30.64
CA LYS A 419 -6.39 17.38 31.92
C LYS A 419 -7.38 17.77 33.00
N LYS A 420 -7.73 19.05 33.10
CA LYS A 420 -8.75 19.53 34.04
C LYS A 420 -10.15 19.04 33.66
N THR A 421 -10.48 19.04 32.37
CA THR A 421 -11.82 18.65 31.89
C THR A 421 -12.09 17.16 32.13
N PHE A 422 -11.14 16.29 31.81
CA PHE A 422 -11.34 14.85 31.90
C PHE A 422 -11.00 14.27 33.27
N GLY A 423 -10.06 14.85 34.01
CA GLY A 423 -9.66 14.36 35.32
C GLY A 423 -9.19 12.90 35.32
N LEU A 424 -8.57 12.45 34.25
CA LEU A 424 -8.10 11.09 34.11
C LEU A 424 -6.91 10.81 35.07
N PRO A 425 -6.75 9.56 35.54
CA PRO A 425 -5.57 9.20 36.31
C PRO A 425 -4.30 9.28 35.45
N LEU A 426 -3.12 9.30 36.10
CA LEU A 426 -1.86 9.08 35.39
C LEU A 426 -1.90 7.75 34.63
N LEU A 427 -1.19 7.64 33.52
CA LEU A 427 -1.17 6.44 32.67
C LEU A 427 -2.60 6.00 32.25
N PRO A 428 -3.43 6.89 31.67
CA PRO A 428 -4.81 6.54 31.33
C PRO A 428 -4.86 5.38 30.36
N THR A 429 -5.77 4.43 30.60
CA THR A 429 -5.91 3.20 29.80
C THR A 429 -7.02 3.32 28.77
N THR A 430 -6.75 2.89 27.55
CA THR A 430 -7.71 2.89 26.43
C THR A 430 -7.41 1.78 25.44
N THR A 431 -8.25 1.62 24.40
CA THR A 431 -7.97 0.82 23.22
C THR A 431 -7.92 1.71 21.98
N ILE A 432 -7.46 1.14 20.85
CA ILE A 432 -7.33 1.93 19.61
C ILE A 432 -8.69 2.20 18.97
N GLY A 433 -9.63 1.22 18.99
CA GLY A 433 -11.00 1.45 18.45
C GLY A 433 -11.77 0.16 18.22
N SER A 434 -11.34 -0.66 17.28
CA SER A 434 -12.08 -1.87 16.91
C SER A 434 -11.94 -2.98 17.95
N PHE A 435 -13.04 -3.70 18.18
CA PHE A 435 -13.11 -4.95 18.94
C PHE A 435 -13.30 -6.15 18.02
N PRO A 436 -13.19 -7.41 18.51
CA PRO A 436 -13.24 -8.61 17.70
C PRO A 436 -14.48 -8.68 16.79
N GLN A 437 -14.26 -8.86 15.49
CA GLN A 437 -15.31 -9.05 14.49
C GLN A 437 -15.71 -10.53 14.43
N THR A 438 -16.68 -10.92 15.28
CA THR A 438 -17.17 -12.30 15.36
C THR A 438 -17.83 -12.79 14.07
N ALA A 439 -18.07 -14.10 13.95
CA ALA A 439 -18.82 -14.65 12.83
C ALA A 439 -20.24 -14.07 12.75
N ALA A 440 -20.88 -13.82 13.91
CA ALA A 440 -22.21 -13.21 13.99
C ALA A 440 -22.23 -11.78 13.45
N VAL A 441 -21.25 -10.95 13.81
CA VAL A 441 -21.12 -9.57 13.29
C VAL A 441 -20.96 -9.58 11.77
N ARG A 442 -20.11 -10.47 11.23
CA ARG A 442 -19.92 -10.60 9.77
C ARG A 442 -21.19 -11.10 9.07
N ALA A 443 -21.90 -12.07 9.67
CA ALA A 443 -23.15 -12.59 9.13
C ALA A 443 -24.25 -11.52 9.09
N ASN A 444 -24.42 -10.73 10.17
CA ASN A 444 -25.37 -9.61 10.23
C ASN A 444 -25.14 -8.60 9.12
N ARG A 445 -23.89 -8.19 8.91
CA ARG A 445 -23.51 -7.27 7.84
C ARG A 445 -23.75 -7.86 6.44
N ALA A 446 -23.46 -9.14 6.25
CA ALA A 446 -23.71 -9.83 4.98
C ALA A 446 -25.20 -9.96 4.68
N ALA A 447 -26.03 -10.31 5.66
CA ALA A 447 -27.48 -10.39 5.55
C ALA A 447 -28.09 -9.02 5.19
N PHE A 448 -27.63 -7.95 5.84
CA PHE A 448 -28.08 -6.59 5.52
C PHE A 448 -27.71 -6.18 4.08
N ARG A 449 -26.48 -6.42 3.66
CA ARG A 449 -26.03 -6.12 2.27
C ARG A 449 -26.80 -6.89 1.19
N LYS A 450 -27.31 -8.07 1.54
CA LYS A 450 -28.18 -8.88 0.65
C LYS A 450 -29.66 -8.49 0.71
N GLY A 451 -30.04 -7.60 1.63
CA GLY A 451 -31.45 -7.25 1.85
C GLY A 451 -32.26 -8.34 2.58
N GLU A 452 -31.59 -9.28 3.24
CA GLU A 452 -32.20 -10.37 4.01
C GLU A 452 -32.75 -9.89 5.37
N ILE A 453 -32.25 -8.76 5.89
CA ILE A 453 -32.71 -8.10 7.12
C ILE A 453 -32.92 -6.61 6.88
N SER A 454 -33.83 -6.00 7.66
CA SER A 454 -34.10 -4.55 7.60
C SER A 454 -33.00 -3.73 8.25
N GLN A 455 -33.01 -2.39 8.01
CA GLN A 455 -32.11 -1.45 8.67
C GLN A 455 -32.28 -1.49 10.18
N GLU A 456 -33.52 -1.56 10.67
CA GLU A 456 -33.83 -1.60 12.12
C GLU A 456 -33.25 -2.86 12.77
N GLN A 457 -33.34 -4.01 12.10
CA GLN A 457 -32.75 -5.28 12.57
C GLN A 457 -31.23 -5.21 12.62
N TYR A 458 -30.62 -4.64 11.56
CA TYR A 458 -29.18 -4.42 11.49
C TYR A 458 -28.70 -3.50 12.60
N ASP A 459 -29.38 -2.37 12.80
CA ASP A 459 -29.03 -1.38 13.84
C ASP A 459 -29.23 -1.93 15.26
N ALA A 460 -30.32 -2.67 15.50
CA ALA A 460 -30.59 -3.29 16.80
C ALA A 460 -29.48 -4.29 17.18
N PHE A 461 -29.03 -5.12 16.24
CA PHE A 461 -27.92 -6.03 16.47
C PHE A 461 -26.62 -5.28 16.79
N ASN A 462 -26.26 -4.26 16.02
CA ASN A 462 -25.05 -3.47 16.25
C ASN A 462 -25.11 -2.74 17.60
N LYS A 463 -26.27 -2.16 17.97
CA LYS A 463 -26.47 -1.54 19.29
C LYS A 463 -26.26 -2.53 20.42
N GLN A 464 -26.73 -3.77 20.29
CA GLN A 464 -26.48 -4.80 21.31
C GLN A 464 -24.98 -5.12 21.42
N GLN A 465 -24.27 -5.27 20.29
CA GLN A 465 -22.81 -5.49 20.30
C GLN A 465 -22.05 -4.33 20.96
N ILE A 466 -22.47 -3.10 20.70
CA ILE A 466 -21.90 -1.89 21.33
C ILE A 466 -22.18 -1.93 22.84
N ALA A 467 -23.38 -2.25 23.25
CA ALA A 467 -23.74 -2.30 24.67
C ALA A 467 -22.91 -3.37 25.41
N ASP A 468 -22.77 -4.56 24.85
CA ASP A 468 -21.97 -5.62 25.42
C ASP A 468 -20.49 -5.24 25.51
N CYS A 469 -19.98 -4.54 24.48
CA CYS A 469 -18.60 -4.06 24.42
C CYS A 469 -18.32 -2.97 25.47
N VAL A 470 -19.23 -2.01 25.64
CA VAL A 470 -19.09 -0.95 26.65
C VAL A 470 -19.12 -1.55 28.05
N ALA A 471 -20.07 -2.46 28.33
CA ALA A 471 -20.14 -3.15 29.61
C ALA A 471 -18.89 -3.99 29.92
N LEU A 472 -18.33 -4.64 28.90
CA LEU A 472 -17.07 -5.38 29.01
C LEU A 472 -15.89 -4.45 29.38
N GLN A 473 -15.77 -3.31 28.70
CA GLN A 473 -14.71 -2.34 28.95
C GLN A 473 -14.81 -1.73 30.36
N GLU A 474 -16.02 -1.42 30.82
CA GLU A 474 -16.25 -0.98 32.20
C GLU A 474 -15.85 -2.04 33.22
N LYS A 475 -16.23 -3.30 32.99
CA LYS A 475 -15.89 -4.43 33.87
C LYS A 475 -14.37 -4.69 33.89
N ILE A 476 -13.67 -4.47 32.79
CA ILE A 476 -12.21 -4.55 32.71
C ILE A 476 -11.56 -3.39 33.48
N GLY A 477 -12.19 -2.23 33.49
CA GLY A 477 -11.72 -1.05 34.19
C GLY A 477 -10.94 -0.05 33.34
N LEU A 478 -11.12 -0.06 32.01
CA LEU A 478 -10.53 0.94 31.12
C LEU A 478 -10.99 2.35 31.51
N ASP A 479 -10.12 3.35 31.36
CA ASP A 479 -10.41 4.75 31.74
C ASP A 479 -11.16 5.48 30.61
N VAL A 480 -10.81 5.24 29.36
CA VAL A 480 -11.46 5.79 28.16
C VAL A 480 -11.94 4.64 27.29
N LEU A 481 -13.21 4.71 26.86
CA LEU A 481 -13.87 3.63 26.15
C LEU A 481 -14.03 3.92 24.66
N VAL A 482 -14.30 2.87 23.89
CA VAL A 482 -14.63 2.93 22.45
C VAL A 482 -15.91 2.14 22.18
N HIS A 483 -16.62 2.45 21.09
CA HIS A 483 -17.86 1.72 20.73
C HIS A 483 -17.60 0.33 20.10
N GLY A 484 -16.36 0.04 19.63
CA GLY A 484 -15.94 -1.26 19.12
C GLY A 484 -16.06 -1.45 17.62
N GLU A 485 -16.62 -0.51 16.86
CA GLU A 485 -16.65 -0.48 15.38
C GLU A 485 -17.39 -1.66 14.71
N PHE A 486 -18.45 -2.18 15.29
CA PHE A 486 -19.15 -3.36 14.78
C PHE A 486 -19.88 -3.11 13.46
N GLU A 487 -20.22 -1.87 13.15
CA GLU A 487 -20.85 -1.44 11.90
C GLU A 487 -19.87 -1.42 10.72
N ARG A 488 -18.55 -1.40 10.96
CA ARG A 488 -17.53 -1.19 9.92
C ARG A 488 -16.95 -2.49 9.40
N ASN A 489 -16.92 -2.62 8.09
CA ASN A 489 -16.19 -3.69 7.41
C ASN A 489 -14.73 -3.33 7.18
N ASP A 490 -14.46 -2.07 6.83
CA ASP A 490 -13.16 -1.53 6.45
C ASP A 490 -13.02 -0.07 6.89
N MET A 491 -11.79 0.43 7.02
CA MET A 491 -11.51 1.80 7.45
C MET A 491 -11.82 2.85 6.40
N VAL A 492 -11.91 2.51 5.12
CA VAL A 492 -12.08 3.45 4.01
C VAL A 492 -13.41 3.25 3.30
N GLU A 493 -13.80 2.00 2.99
CA GLU A 493 -15.06 1.68 2.33
C GLU A 493 -16.26 2.22 3.13
N TYR A 494 -16.26 2.04 4.45
CA TYR A 494 -17.32 2.54 5.33
C TYR A 494 -17.52 4.05 5.23
N PHE A 495 -16.43 4.83 5.26
CA PHE A 495 -16.50 6.29 5.16
C PHE A 495 -16.87 6.72 3.74
N GLY A 496 -16.29 6.10 2.72
CA GLY A 496 -16.63 6.39 1.33
C GLY A 496 -18.11 6.16 1.01
N GLU A 497 -18.76 5.14 1.60
CA GLU A 497 -20.21 4.88 1.44
C GLU A 497 -21.08 6.00 2.04
N SER A 498 -20.52 6.84 2.87
CA SER A 498 -21.20 7.98 3.52
C SER A 498 -20.79 9.34 2.94
N LEU A 499 -19.95 9.34 1.93
CA LEU A 499 -19.44 10.52 1.25
C LEU A 499 -19.98 10.58 -0.18
N ASP A 500 -20.50 11.74 -0.60
CA ASP A 500 -20.72 12.02 -2.02
C ASP A 500 -19.38 12.06 -2.75
N GLY A 501 -19.38 11.81 -4.05
CA GLY A 501 -18.16 11.82 -4.86
C GLY A 501 -17.45 10.49 -4.95
N TYR A 502 -17.92 9.44 -4.25
CA TYR A 502 -17.37 8.09 -4.32
C TYR A 502 -18.22 7.17 -5.20
N VAL A 503 -17.57 6.23 -5.86
CA VAL A 503 -18.21 5.09 -6.51
C VAL A 503 -17.56 3.78 -6.06
N PHE A 504 -18.38 2.72 -6.02
CA PHE A 504 -17.97 1.39 -5.54
C PHE A 504 -18.12 0.38 -6.65
N THR A 505 -17.05 -0.36 -6.88
CA THR A 505 -16.99 -1.39 -7.93
C THR A 505 -17.44 -2.74 -7.41
N GLN A 506 -17.75 -3.67 -8.30
CA GLN A 506 -18.08 -5.06 -7.95
C GLN A 506 -16.82 -5.94 -7.93
N ASN A 507 -15.98 -5.79 -8.94
CA ASN A 507 -14.87 -6.71 -9.24
C ASN A 507 -13.51 -6.02 -9.42
N ALA A 508 -13.35 -4.75 -9.01
CA ALA A 508 -12.09 -4.04 -9.10
C ALA A 508 -11.07 -4.52 -8.06
N TRP A 509 -10.86 -5.83 -8.01
CA TRP A 509 -9.90 -6.45 -7.09
C TRP A 509 -8.47 -6.29 -7.60
N VAL A 510 -7.58 -5.85 -6.72
CA VAL A 510 -6.14 -5.83 -6.93
C VAL A 510 -5.45 -6.67 -5.86
N GLN A 511 -4.34 -7.31 -6.21
CA GLN A 511 -3.57 -8.13 -5.29
C GLN A 511 -2.81 -7.24 -4.29
N SER A 512 -2.89 -7.59 -3.01
CA SER A 512 -2.11 -6.95 -1.95
C SER A 512 -0.86 -7.80 -1.61
N TYR A 513 -1.07 -9.06 -1.27
CA TYR A 513 0.01 -10.06 -1.12
C TYR A 513 -0.59 -11.46 -1.12
N GLY A 514 0.13 -12.43 -1.67
CA GLY A 514 -0.31 -13.82 -1.70
C GLY A 514 -1.76 -13.95 -2.17
N THR A 515 -2.64 -14.48 -1.33
CA THR A 515 -4.07 -14.61 -1.62
C THR A 515 -4.91 -13.40 -1.20
N ARG A 516 -4.32 -12.41 -0.51
CA ARG A 516 -5.04 -11.21 -0.10
C ARG A 516 -5.22 -10.26 -1.27
N CYS A 517 -6.48 -9.93 -1.54
CA CYS A 517 -6.87 -8.90 -2.49
C CYS A 517 -7.62 -7.78 -1.78
N VAL A 518 -7.50 -6.57 -2.29
CA VAL A 518 -8.25 -5.38 -1.86
C VAL A 518 -9.07 -4.85 -3.03
N LYS A 519 -10.12 -4.14 -2.71
CA LYS A 519 -11.00 -3.48 -3.69
C LYS A 519 -11.17 -2.03 -3.27
N PRO A 520 -10.21 -1.16 -3.64
CA PRO A 520 -10.25 0.24 -3.25
C PRO A 520 -11.51 0.93 -3.78
N PRO A 521 -12.16 1.79 -2.99
CA PRO A 521 -13.19 2.68 -3.53
C PRO A 521 -12.59 3.67 -4.52
N VAL A 522 -13.42 4.25 -5.37
CA VAL A 522 -12.99 5.19 -6.40
C VAL A 522 -13.50 6.60 -6.08
N ILE A 523 -12.61 7.57 -6.07
CA ILE A 523 -12.97 8.99 -5.96
C ILE A 523 -13.35 9.46 -7.37
N TRP A 524 -14.65 9.59 -7.60
CA TRP A 524 -15.22 9.96 -8.91
C TRP A 524 -15.41 11.47 -9.08
N GLY A 525 -15.95 12.12 -8.07
CA GLY A 525 -16.32 13.54 -8.09
C GLY A 525 -15.80 14.32 -6.89
N ASP A 526 -16.32 15.52 -6.68
CA ASP A 526 -16.01 16.32 -5.52
C ASP A 526 -16.59 15.70 -4.25
N VAL A 527 -15.76 15.58 -3.22
CA VAL A 527 -16.12 14.83 -2.01
C VAL A 527 -16.83 15.75 -1.01
N LYS A 528 -17.99 15.29 -0.53
CA LYS A 528 -18.78 15.98 0.48
C LYS A 528 -19.40 14.97 1.45
N ARG A 529 -19.54 15.35 2.71
CA ARG A 529 -20.31 14.57 3.69
C ARG A 529 -21.79 14.60 3.32
N ALA A 530 -22.36 13.44 3.04
CA ALA A 530 -23.79 13.32 2.69
C ALA A 530 -24.70 13.24 3.93
N LYS A 531 -24.18 12.61 4.99
CA LYS A 531 -24.93 12.32 6.22
C LYS A 531 -23.97 12.07 7.38
N PRO A 532 -24.44 12.13 8.65
CA PRO A 532 -23.66 11.66 9.79
C PRO A 532 -23.20 10.21 9.60
N MET A 533 -21.91 9.95 9.85
CA MET A 533 -21.29 8.66 9.60
C MET A 533 -21.21 7.82 10.88
N THR A 534 -20.74 8.41 11.97
CA THR A 534 -20.40 7.74 13.23
C THR A 534 -21.12 8.33 14.44
N VAL A 535 -21.72 9.52 14.31
CA VAL A 535 -22.34 10.28 15.40
C VAL A 535 -23.35 9.43 16.17
N ASN A 536 -24.30 8.78 15.48
CA ASN A 536 -25.36 8.00 16.12
C ASN A 536 -24.81 6.82 16.95
N TRP A 537 -23.75 6.16 16.46
CA TRP A 537 -23.10 5.04 17.15
C TRP A 537 -22.33 5.52 18.38
N SER A 538 -21.59 6.61 18.24
CA SER A 538 -20.79 7.21 19.32
C SER A 538 -21.69 7.77 20.43
N VAL A 539 -22.75 8.49 20.07
CA VAL A 539 -23.72 9.04 21.02
C VAL A 539 -24.47 7.92 21.76
N TYR A 540 -24.90 6.88 21.04
CA TYR A 540 -25.49 5.70 21.66
C TYR A 540 -24.52 5.05 22.67
N ALA A 541 -23.28 4.83 22.27
CA ALA A 541 -22.27 4.25 23.16
C ALA A 541 -22.01 5.14 24.39
N GLN A 542 -21.89 6.46 24.20
CA GLN A 542 -21.74 7.40 25.33
C GLN A 542 -22.92 7.40 26.27
N SER A 543 -24.15 7.14 25.79
CA SER A 543 -25.33 7.06 26.63
C SER A 543 -25.33 5.87 27.62
N LEU A 544 -24.46 4.89 27.40
CA LEU A 544 -24.34 3.67 28.20
C LEU A 544 -23.35 3.80 29.36
N THR A 545 -22.52 4.87 29.38
CA THR A 545 -21.43 5.03 30.33
C THR A 545 -21.25 6.49 30.75
N LYS A 546 -20.68 6.71 31.96
CA LYS A 546 -20.21 8.03 32.42
C LYS A 546 -18.75 8.31 32.08
N LYS A 547 -18.00 7.30 31.67
CA LYS A 547 -16.61 7.46 31.23
C LYS A 547 -16.55 8.11 29.86
N PRO A 548 -15.45 8.80 29.51
CA PRO A 548 -15.29 9.36 28.18
C PRO A 548 -15.38 8.26 27.10
N MET A 549 -16.17 8.52 26.05
CA MET A 549 -16.28 7.68 24.88
C MET A 549 -15.50 8.32 23.73
N LYS A 550 -14.55 7.58 23.14
CA LYS A 550 -13.80 8.04 21.99
C LYS A 550 -14.59 7.85 20.69
N GLY A 551 -14.90 8.95 20.00
CA GLY A 551 -15.38 8.92 18.61
C GLY A 551 -14.24 8.45 17.67
N MET A 552 -14.55 7.58 16.70
CA MET A 552 -13.54 6.92 15.89
C MET A 552 -13.72 7.24 14.41
N LEU A 553 -12.72 7.85 13.79
CA LEU A 553 -12.74 8.26 12.39
C LEU A 553 -11.47 7.81 11.67
N THR A 554 -11.52 7.73 10.35
CA THR A 554 -10.33 7.62 9.50
C THR A 554 -9.98 9.00 8.94
N GLY A 555 -8.70 9.32 8.93
CA GLY A 555 -8.19 10.60 8.47
C GLY A 555 -8.19 10.76 6.95
N PRO A 556 -8.14 12.00 6.45
CA PRO A 556 -8.30 12.31 5.05
C PRO A 556 -7.19 11.73 4.17
N VAL A 557 -5.96 11.68 4.67
CA VAL A 557 -4.82 11.16 3.92
C VAL A 557 -4.92 9.65 3.75
N THR A 558 -5.37 8.93 4.78
CA THR A 558 -5.61 7.48 4.71
C THR A 558 -6.77 7.17 3.77
N ILE A 559 -7.87 7.91 3.83
CA ILE A 559 -9.03 7.73 2.94
C ILE A 559 -8.59 7.92 1.48
N LEU A 560 -7.84 8.98 1.18
CA LEU A 560 -7.30 9.25 -0.15
C LEU A 560 -6.36 8.13 -0.61
N ASN A 561 -5.39 7.76 0.21
CA ASN A 561 -4.30 6.85 -0.16
C ASN A 561 -4.75 5.39 -0.37
N TRP A 562 -5.83 4.97 0.25
CA TRP A 562 -6.42 3.64 0.08
C TRP A 562 -7.62 3.63 -0.87
N SER A 563 -7.83 4.71 -1.60
CA SER A 563 -8.77 4.82 -2.73
C SER A 563 -8.02 4.87 -4.06
N PHE A 564 -8.72 4.64 -5.17
CA PHE A 564 -8.24 5.08 -6.48
C PHE A 564 -8.51 6.58 -6.59
N PRO A 565 -7.47 7.43 -6.57
CA PRO A 565 -7.66 8.88 -6.60
C PRO A 565 -8.04 9.33 -8.00
N ARG A 566 -8.79 10.42 -8.07
CA ARG A 566 -9.07 11.11 -9.34
C ARG A 566 -7.80 11.81 -9.87
N GLU A 567 -7.73 12.01 -11.18
CA GLU A 567 -6.55 12.61 -11.85
C GLU A 567 -6.84 13.98 -12.49
N ASP A 568 -8.07 14.48 -12.39
CA ASP A 568 -8.49 15.77 -12.94
C ASP A 568 -8.24 16.94 -12.00
N ILE A 569 -8.01 16.67 -10.71
CA ILE A 569 -7.53 17.63 -9.70
C ILE A 569 -6.29 17.07 -8.98
N SER A 570 -5.58 17.92 -8.26
CA SER A 570 -4.41 17.52 -7.49
C SER A 570 -4.78 16.61 -6.28
N LEU A 571 -3.81 15.80 -5.81
CA LEU A 571 -3.96 15.04 -4.57
C LEU A 571 -4.22 15.96 -3.37
N LYS A 572 -3.60 17.14 -3.34
CA LYS A 572 -3.83 18.19 -2.34
C LYS A 572 -5.29 18.60 -2.29
N GLU A 573 -5.87 18.95 -3.44
CA GLU A 573 -7.29 19.34 -3.52
C GLU A 573 -8.21 18.20 -3.11
N SER A 574 -7.94 16.98 -3.56
CA SER A 574 -8.69 15.79 -3.13
C SER A 574 -8.61 15.57 -1.62
N ALA A 575 -7.41 15.70 -1.03
CA ALA A 575 -7.22 15.58 0.41
C ALA A 575 -7.99 16.65 1.20
N TYR A 576 -7.99 17.89 0.71
CA TYR A 576 -8.68 19.00 1.39
C TYR A 576 -10.21 18.87 1.30
N GLN A 577 -10.76 18.35 0.19
CA GLN A 577 -12.18 18.02 0.10
C GLN A 577 -12.57 16.94 1.12
N ILE A 578 -11.78 15.87 1.23
CA ILE A 578 -12.02 14.80 2.22
C ILE A 578 -11.87 15.37 3.63
N ALA A 579 -10.85 16.19 3.89
CA ALA A 579 -10.60 16.80 5.18
C ALA A 579 -11.79 17.69 5.64
N LEU A 580 -12.36 18.48 4.75
CA LEU A 580 -13.55 19.28 5.05
C LEU A 580 -14.77 18.39 5.38
N ALA A 581 -14.96 17.30 4.65
CA ALA A 581 -16.04 16.35 4.91
C ALA A 581 -15.88 15.64 6.28
N ILE A 582 -14.66 15.24 6.65
CA ILE A 582 -14.36 14.64 7.96
C ILE A 582 -14.43 15.69 9.07
N ARG A 583 -14.04 16.95 8.81
CA ARG A 583 -14.21 18.07 9.74
C ARG A 583 -15.68 18.26 10.13
N GLU A 584 -16.61 18.19 9.19
CA GLU A 584 -18.04 18.24 9.48
C GLU A 584 -18.48 17.13 10.46
N GLU A 585 -17.94 15.92 10.31
CA GLU A 585 -18.22 14.81 11.23
C GLU A 585 -17.62 15.05 12.61
N VAL A 586 -16.39 15.58 12.69
CA VAL A 586 -15.72 15.92 13.95
C VAL A 586 -16.50 16.97 14.72
N LEU A 587 -16.93 18.03 14.06
CA LEU A 587 -17.73 19.10 14.67
C LEU A 587 -19.12 18.63 15.10
N ASP A 588 -19.72 17.72 14.36
CA ASP A 588 -21.01 17.11 14.69
C ASP A 588 -20.89 16.17 15.91
N LEU A 589 -19.81 15.38 16.00
CA LEU A 589 -19.50 14.60 17.20
C LEU A 589 -19.34 15.50 18.44
N GLU A 590 -18.56 16.58 18.34
CA GLU A 590 -18.38 17.54 19.42
C GLU A 590 -19.73 18.18 19.84
N ALA A 591 -20.54 18.63 18.87
CA ALA A 591 -21.84 19.22 19.13
C ALA A 591 -22.81 18.27 19.85
N ASN A 592 -22.63 16.95 19.66
CA ASN A 592 -23.40 15.90 20.33
C ASN A 592 -22.71 15.36 21.60
N GLY A 593 -21.71 16.06 22.14
CA GLY A 593 -21.11 15.77 23.44
C GLY A 593 -20.00 14.72 23.42
N ILE A 594 -19.51 14.34 22.26
CA ILE A 594 -18.32 13.48 22.13
C ILE A 594 -17.08 14.38 22.13
N THR A 595 -16.40 14.44 23.26
CA THR A 595 -15.26 15.35 23.50
C THR A 595 -13.89 14.68 23.43
N MET A 596 -13.82 13.38 23.15
CA MET A 596 -12.61 12.68 22.69
C MET A 596 -12.88 12.12 21.31
N ILE A 597 -12.04 12.47 20.34
CA ILE A 597 -12.22 12.06 18.95
C ILE A 597 -10.88 11.59 18.40
N GLN A 598 -10.83 10.36 17.91
CA GLN A 598 -9.64 9.79 17.26
C GLN A 598 -9.84 9.80 15.75
N VAL A 599 -8.83 10.32 15.05
CA VAL A 599 -8.78 10.40 13.58
C VAL A 599 -7.50 9.69 13.13
N ASP A 600 -7.64 8.48 12.61
CA ASP A 600 -6.50 7.60 12.33
C ASP A 600 -5.86 7.88 10.97
N GLU A 601 -4.53 8.09 10.95
CA GLU A 601 -3.74 8.29 9.73
C GLU A 601 -2.78 7.12 9.47
N ALA A 602 -3.35 5.93 9.33
CA ALA A 602 -2.61 4.69 9.11
C ALA A 602 -1.74 4.70 7.84
N ALA A 603 -2.15 5.42 6.80
CA ALA A 603 -1.46 5.44 5.51
C ALA A 603 -0.56 6.67 5.28
N LEU A 604 -0.36 7.52 6.29
CA LEU A 604 0.46 8.74 6.12
C LEU A 604 1.85 8.41 5.59
N ARG A 605 2.58 7.54 6.25
CA ARG A 605 3.94 7.15 5.85
C ARG A 605 4.00 6.29 4.58
N GLU A 606 2.95 5.51 4.32
CA GLU A 606 2.93 4.55 3.19
C GLU A 606 3.03 5.21 1.82
N LYS A 607 2.67 6.47 1.70
CA LYS A 607 2.62 7.21 0.43
C LYS A 607 3.64 8.33 0.34
N LEU A 608 4.62 8.35 1.24
CA LEU A 608 5.79 9.21 1.07
C LEU A 608 6.40 8.97 -0.32
N PRO A 609 6.82 10.03 -1.02
CA PRO A 609 7.61 9.89 -2.22
C PRO A 609 8.82 8.99 -1.99
N LEU A 610 9.26 8.29 -3.01
CA LEU A 610 10.38 7.34 -2.89
C LEU A 610 11.73 8.04 -2.63
N ARG A 611 11.79 9.36 -2.87
CA ARG A 611 12.95 10.22 -2.61
C ARG A 611 12.67 11.15 -1.44
N LYS A 612 13.61 11.24 -0.52
CA LYS A 612 13.51 12.15 0.63
C LYS A 612 13.44 13.62 0.22
N SER A 613 14.16 14.00 -0.85
CA SER A 613 14.12 15.36 -1.40
C SER A 613 12.72 15.83 -1.81
N ASP A 614 11.84 14.88 -2.13
CA ASP A 614 10.50 15.16 -2.63
C ASP A 614 9.41 15.04 -1.54
N TRP A 615 9.79 14.63 -0.31
CA TRP A 615 8.82 14.38 0.77
C TRP A 615 7.98 15.58 1.14
N ASN A 616 8.62 16.72 1.35
CA ASN A 616 7.92 17.95 1.76
C ASN A 616 7.10 18.50 0.60
N SER A 617 7.75 18.93 -0.48
CA SER A 617 7.10 19.61 -1.60
C SER A 617 5.99 18.79 -2.27
N ASP A 618 6.16 17.48 -2.37
CA ASP A 618 5.24 16.62 -3.11
C ASP A 618 4.16 15.96 -2.25
N TYR A 619 4.35 15.93 -0.92
CA TYR A 619 3.46 15.19 -0.06
C TYR A 619 3.20 15.85 1.31
N LEU A 620 4.21 16.02 2.17
CA LEU A 620 4.01 16.43 3.56
C LEU A 620 3.44 17.84 3.68
N ASP A 621 3.81 18.75 2.77
CA ASP A 621 3.31 20.13 2.74
C ASP A 621 1.80 20.27 2.51
N TRP A 622 1.13 19.19 2.09
CA TRP A 622 -0.32 19.13 2.02
C TRP A 622 -0.94 18.07 2.92
N ALA A 623 -0.26 16.96 3.16
CA ALA A 623 -0.79 15.85 3.96
C ALA A 623 -0.94 16.23 5.44
N ILE A 624 0.06 16.87 6.03
CA ILE A 624 -0.01 17.38 7.41
C ILE A 624 -1.09 18.46 7.57
N PRO A 625 -1.15 19.52 6.73
CA PRO A 625 -2.27 20.46 6.78
C PRO A 625 -3.65 19.82 6.56
N ALA A 626 -3.79 18.80 5.72
CA ALA A 626 -5.07 18.09 5.55
C ALA A 626 -5.58 17.50 6.86
N PHE A 627 -4.69 16.86 7.65
CA PHE A 627 -5.06 16.37 8.98
C PHE A 627 -5.40 17.53 9.94
N ARG A 628 -4.60 18.60 9.97
CA ARG A 628 -4.85 19.77 10.82
C ARG A 628 -6.19 20.43 10.52
N LEU A 629 -6.58 20.49 9.24
CA LEU A 629 -7.88 21.03 8.82
C LEU A 629 -9.06 20.27 9.44
N VAL A 630 -8.94 18.96 9.64
CA VAL A 630 -10.00 18.12 10.23
C VAL A 630 -10.37 18.58 11.63
N HIS A 631 -9.39 19.00 12.43
CA HIS A 631 -9.61 19.26 13.87
C HIS A 631 -9.40 20.70 14.30
N SER A 632 -8.97 21.59 13.43
CA SER A 632 -8.66 22.99 13.79
C SER A 632 -9.87 23.79 14.30
N GLY A 633 -11.10 23.35 14.03
CA GLY A 633 -12.33 24.03 14.45
C GLY A 633 -12.93 23.59 15.77
N VAL A 634 -12.37 22.57 16.45
CA VAL A 634 -12.93 22.08 17.72
C VAL A 634 -12.51 22.97 18.89
N LYS A 635 -13.29 22.91 19.96
CA LYS A 635 -13.03 23.62 21.22
C LYS A 635 -11.74 23.11 21.89
N PRO A 636 -11.10 23.93 22.74
CA PRO A 636 -9.91 23.51 23.49
C PRO A 636 -10.13 22.28 24.39
N GLU A 637 -11.34 22.11 24.92
CA GLU A 637 -11.75 21.01 25.79
C GLU A 637 -11.87 19.69 25.05
N THR A 638 -12.06 19.71 23.73
CA THR A 638 -12.16 18.49 22.92
C THR A 638 -10.75 17.96 22.66
N GLN A 639 -10.49 16.72 23.04
CA GLN A 639 -9.19 16.07 22.86
C GLN A 639 -9.16 15.27 21.56
N ILE A 640 -8.17 15.57 20.72
CA ILE A 640 -7.98 14.90 19.42
C ILE A 640 -6.88 13.86 19.54
N HIS A 641 -7.24 12.62 19.29
CA HIS A 641 -6.33 11.49 19.19
C HIS A 641 -6.03 11.17 17.72
N THR A 642 -4.89 10.57 17.47
CA THR A 642 -4.58 9.88 16.20
C THR A 642 -3.86 8.58 16.49
N HIS A 643 -3.95 7.64 15.55
CA HIS A 643 -3.22 6.37 15.62
C HIS A 643 -2.46 6.15 14.32
N MET A 644 -1.23 5.68 14.47
CA MET A 644 -0.35 5.30 13.37
C MET A 644 0.04 3.84 13.48
N CYS A 645 -0.34 3.05 12.49
CA CYS A 645 0.09 1.67 12.34
C CYS A 645 1.52 1.62 11.81
N TYR A 646 2.26 0.57 12.20
CA TYR A 646 3.66 0.33 11.86
C TYR A 646 4.68 1.23 12.56
N SER A 647 5.81 0.67 12.95
CA SER A 647 6.75 1.23 13.94
C SER A 647 7.92 2.05 13.36
N GLU A 648 7.95 2.35 12.07
CA GLU A 648 9.09 3.03 11.44
C GLU A 648 8.77 4.51 11.11
N PHE A 649 8.53 5.35 12.15
CA PHE A 649 8.22 6.77 11.98
C PHE A 649 9.37 7.73 12.31
N THR A 650 10.53 7.20 12.68
CA THR A 650 11.70 7.98 13.10
C THR A 650 12.12 9.05 12.10
N ASP A 651 11.92 8.80 10.83
CA ASP A 651 12.34 9.69 9.75
C ASP A 651 11.36 10.84 9.44
N ILE A 652 10.14 10.82 10.04
CA ILE A 652 9.11 11.87 9.91
C ILE A 652 8.49 12.25 11.26
N ILE A 653 9.24 12.07 12.36
CA ILE A 653 8.70 12.31 13.71
C ILE A 653 8.37 13.79 13.95
N ALA A 654 9.12 14.71 13.35
CA ALA A 654 8.86 16.14 13.44
C ALA A 654 7.54 16.53 12.73
N GLU A 655 7.30 15.97 11.56
CA GLU A 655 6.08 16.19 10.79
C GLU A 655 4.86 15.57 11.48
N ILE A 656 5.06 14.44 12.17
CA ILE A 656 4.00 13.83 13.00
C ILE A 656 3.65 14.74 14.18
N ASP A 657 4.63 15.37 14.83
CA ASP A 657 4.38 16.34 15.90
C ASP A 657 3.66 17.58 15.36
N ASP A 658 3.94 17.97 14.11
CA ASP A 658 3.29 19.07 13.41
C ASP A 658 1.84 18.79 12.97
N MET A 659 1.35 17.55 13.08
CA MET A 659 -0.08 17.24 12.92
C MET A 659 -0.93 17.95 13.98
N ASP A 660 -0.33 18.39 15.09
CA ASP A 660 -0.96 19.11 16.19
C ASP A 660 -2.15 18.35 16.83
N ALA A 661 -2.10 17.00 16.83
CA ALA A 661 -2.98 16.17 17.63
C ALA A 661 -2.66 16.35 19.13
N ASP A 662 -3.58 16.01 20.00
CA ASP A 662 -3.37 16.09 21.45
C ASP A 662 -2.74 14.79 21.99
N VAL A 663 -3.12 13.64 21.44
CA VAL A 663 -2.59 12.32 21.80
C VAL A 663 -2.28 11.52 20.55
N ILE A 664 -1.09 10.93 20.46
CA ILE A 664 -0.68 10.08 19.35
C ILE A 664 -0.32 8.69 19.84
N THR A 665 -0.95 7.66 19.27
CA THR A 665 -0.65 6.26 19.59
C THR A 665 0.10 5.58 18.44
N PHE A 666 1.03 4.69 18.79
CA PHE A 666 1.91 4.00 17.84
C PHE A 666 1.95 2.50 18.11
N GLU A 667 2.16 1.70 17.07
CA GLU A 667 2.63 0.32 17.22
C GLU A 667 4.11 0.34 17.65
N ALA A 668 4.44 -0.20 18.81
CA ALA A 668 5.77 -0.11 19.39
C ALA A 668 6.32 -1.44 19.88
N SER A 669 5.48 -2.42 20.24
CA SER A 669 5.90 -3.65 20.91
C SER A 669 6.82 -4.53 20.06
N ARG A 670 6.66 -4.56 18.74
CA ARG A 670 7.47 -5.38 17.82
C ARG A 670 8.88 -4.82 17.56
N SER A 671 9.06 -3.51 17.71
CA SER A 671 10.34 -2.82 17.47
C SER A 671 11.18 -2.69 18.72
N ASP A 672 10.82 -3.39 19.79
CA ASP A 672 11.43 -3.23 21.12
C ASP A 672 11.52 -1.76 21.56
N LEU A 673 10.43 -1.02 21.28
CA LEU A 673 10.26 0.38 21.68
C LEU A 673 11.29 1.36 21.09
N LYS A 674 11.90 1.06 19.95
CA LYS A 674 12.91 1.94 19.30
C LYS A 674 12.41 3.35 19.02
N ILE A 675 11.10 3.54 18.85
CA ILE A 675 10.51 4.86 18.63
C ILE A 675 10.74 5.81 19.81
N LEU A 676 10.93 5.29 21.04
CA LEU A 676 11.12 6.11 22.23
C LEU A 676 12.36 7.02 22.16
N ASP A 677 13.44 6.53 21.56
CA ASP A 677 14.66 7.33 21.39
C ASP A 677 14.39 8.52 20.46
N SER A 678 13.67 8.30 19.37
CA SER A 678 13.30 9.36 18.44
C SER A 678 12.34 10.39 19.05
N LEU A 679 11.37 9.95 19.86
CA LEU A 679 10.48 10.88 20.58
C LEU A 679 11.27 11.78 21.55
N GLN A 680 12.26 11.23 22.24
CA GLN A 680 13.12 11.98 23.15
C GLN A 680 14.05 12.95 22.39
N GLU A 681 14.73 12.48 21.34
CA GLU A 681 15.67 13.27 20.53
C GLU A 681 14.98 14.50 19.88
N HIS A 682 13.74 14.34 19.43
CA HIS A 682 12.96 15.41 18.80
C HIS A 682 12.14 16.25 19.79
N HIS A 683 12.30 16.03 21.11
CA HIS A 683 11.51 16.73 22.13
C HIS A 683 10.02 16.76 21.84
N PHE A 684 9.47 15.60 21.52
CA PHE A 684 8.07 15.43 21.10
C PHE A 684 7.11 16.07 22.11
N ARG A 685 6.20 16.92 21.64
CA ARG A 685 5.41 17.81 22.50
C ARG A 685 4.15 17.17 23.05
N THR A 686 3.46 16.37 22.23
CA THR A 686 2.13 15.83 22.50
C THR A 686 2.15 14.67 23.49
N GLU A 687 0.98 14.27 24.00
CA GLU A 687 0.83 13.03 24.76
C GLU A 687 0.98 11.82 23.83
N VAL A 688 1.54 10.72 24.30
CA VAL A 688 1.84 9.55 23.49
C VAL A 688 1.40 8.25 24.13
N GLY A 689 0.94 7.32 23.30
CA GLY A 689 0.59 5.94 23.69
C GLY A 689 1.32 4.91 22.82
N PRO A 690 2.61 4.62 23.11
CA PRO A 690 3.26 3.49 22.49
C PRO A 690 2.58 2.19 22.93
N GLY A 691 2.29 1.29 22.01
CA GLY A 691 1.61 0.03 22.32
C GLY A 691 2.40 -0.84 23.28
N VAL A 692 1.73 -1.39 24.29
CA VAL A 692 2.37 -2.20 25.33
C VAL A 692 2.38 -3.70 25.03
N TYR A 693 1.63 -4.15 24.02
CA TYR A 693 1.65 -5.54 23.55
C TYR A 693 1.21 -5.69 22.09
N ASP A 694 1.74 -6.71 21.42
CA ASP A 694 1.45 -7.07 20.03
C ASP A 694 0.07 -7.72 19.89
N ILE A 695 -0.83 -7.08 19.17
CA ILE A 695 -2.18 -7.61 18.86
C ILE A 695 -2.17 -8.64 17.73
N HIS A 696 -1.12 -8.75 16.95
CA HIS A 696 -1.05 -9.69 15.83
C HIS A 696 -0.72 -11.13 16.28
N SER A 697 -0.27 -11.29 17.53
CA SER A 697 -0.09 -12.59 18.17
C SER A 697 -1.32 -12.96 19.01
N PRO A 698 -1.78 -14.24 19.01
CA PRO A 698 -2.82 -14.71 19.92
C PRO A 698 -2.33 -14.88 21.37
N ARG A 699 -1.07 -14.60 21.62
CA ARG A 699 -0.46 -14.70 22.94
C ARG A 699 -1.01 -13.62 23.88
N VAL A 700 -1.40 -14.02 25.08
CA VAL A 700 -1.80 -13.10 26.15
C VAL A 700 -0.52 -12.66 26.91
N PRO A 701 -0.19 -11.35 26.92
CA PRO A 701 0.96 -10.85 27.68
C PRO A 701 0.70 -10.98 29.18
N SER A 702 1.73 -11.21 30.00
CA SER A 702 1.60 -11.15 31.45
C SER A 702 1.55 -9.70 31.95
N VAL A 703 1.09 -9.51 33.17
CA VAL A 703 1.10 -8.20 33.86
C VAL A 703 2.54 -7.67 33.95
N GLU A 704 3.48 -8.54 34.31
CA GLU A 704 4.91 -8.20 34.48
C GLU A 704 5.55 -7.74 33.14
N GLU A 705 5.22 -8.39 32.03
CA GLU A 705 5.71 -7.95 30.71
C GLU A 705 5.23 -6.56 30.37
N ILE A 706 3.96 -6.26 30.61
CA ILE A 706 3.38 -4.92 30.37
C ILE A 706 4.00 -3.90 31.32
N LYS A 707 4.20 -4.22 32.59
CA LYS A 707 4.89 -3.34 33.54
C LYS A 707 6.30 -3.02 33.10
N LEU A 708 7.05 -4.03 32.63
CA LEU A 708 8.40 -3.82 32.13
C LEU A 708 8.42 -2.85 30.93
N ALA A 709 7.45 -2.99 30.01
CA ALA A 709 7.30 -2.05 28.89
C ALA A 709 6.98 -0.63 29.39
N LEU A 710 6.05 -0.48 30.36
CA LEU A 710 5.72 0.82 30.93
C LEU A 710 6.92 1.46 31.64
N HIS A 711 7.72 0.72 32.40
CA HIS A 711 8.94 1.25 33.03
C HIS A 711 9.96 1.74 32.00
N LYS A 712 10.19 0.98 30.91
CA LYS A 712 11.04 1.44 29.80
C LYS A 712 10.51 2.73 29.16
N MET A 713 9.20 2.84 29.00
CA MET A 713 8.58 4.06 28.45
C MET A 713 8.77 5.25 29.39
N LEU A 714 8.62 5.04 30.70
CA LEU A 714 8.77 6.09 31.72
C LEU A 714 10.23 6.59 31.88
N GLU A 715 11.23 5.84 31.40
CA GLU A 715 12.61 6.33 31.31
C GLU A 715 12.77 7.47 30.26
N LYS A 716 11.85 7.57 29.29
CA LYS A 716 11.94 8.46 28.14
C LYS A 716 10.77 9.46 28.04
N ILE A 717 9.62 9.11 28.57
CA ILE A 717 8.37 9.87 28.45
C ILE A 717 7.92 10.30 29.85
N PRO A 718 7.63 11.59 30.07
CA PRO A 718 7.02 12.06 31.32
C PRO A 718 5.71 11.32 31.61
N VAL A 719 5.50 10.94 32.86
CA VAL A 719 4.35 10.12 33.26
C VAL A 719 3.00 10.76 32.95
N GLU A 720 2.93 12.07 33.01
CA GLU A 720 1.75 12.87 32.69
C GLU A 720 1.40 12.94 31.19
N LYS A 721 2.29 12.42 30.34
CA LYS A 721 2.11 12.37 28.88
C LYS A 721 1.94 10.94 28.33
N LEU A 722 2.07 9.93 29.19
CA LEU A 722 2.05 8.53 28.75
C LEU A 722 0.66 7.91 28.87
N TRP A 723 0.11 7.43 27.74
CA TRP A 723 -1.09 6.61 27.65
C TRP A 723 -0.77 5.13 27.59
N VAL A 724 -1.70 4.28 28.02
CA VAL A 724 -1.54 2.82 28.03
C VAL A 724 -2.60 2.19 27.13
N ASN A 725 -2.13 1.60 26.03
CA ASN A 725 -2.97 1.01 24.99
C ASN A 725 -2.29 -0.20 24.32
N PRO A 726 -3.03 -1.10 23.66
CA PRO A 726 -2.47 -2.11 22.78
C PRO A 726 -1.82 -1.47 21.54
N ASP A 727 -1.03 -2.25 20.77
CA ASP A 727 -0.38 -1.78 19.55
C ASP A 727 -1.36 -1.25 18.51
N CYS A 728 -2.48 -1.95 18.28
CA CYS A 728 -3.45 -1.59 17.26
C CYS A 728 -4.87 -2.07 17.63
N GLY A 729 -5.83 -1.88 16.71
CA GLY A 729 -7.20 -2.34 16.87
C GLY A 729 -7.34 -3.86 16.98
N LEU A 730 -8.33 -4.33 17.74
CA LEU A 730 -8.50 -5.73 18.13
C LEU A 730 -9.37 -6.56 17.15
N LYS A 731 -9.75 -5.99 16.03
CA LYS A 731 -10.67 -6.54 15.02
C LYS A 731 -10.37 -7.99 14.61
N THR A 732 -9.10 -8.35 14.50
CA THR A 732 -8.63 -9.65 14.01
C THR A 732 -8.44 -10.69 15.11
N ARG A 733 -8.68 -10.30 16.37
CA ARG A 733 -8.51 -11.18 17.54
C ARG A 733 -9.83 -11.82 17.95
N GLY A 734 -9.75 -12.78 18.86
CA GLY A 734 -10.89 -13.39 19.51
C GLY A 734 -11.02 -12.93 20.98
N ASP A 735 -12.15 -13.18 21.59
CA ASP A 735 -12.42 -12.81 23.00
C ASP A 735 -11.49 -13.52 23.99
N LYS A 736 -11.05 -14.74 23.62
CA LYS A 736 -10.20 -15.58 24.48
C LYS A 736 -8.86 -14.95 24.82
N GLU A 737 -8.26 -14.26 23.87
CA GLU A 737 -7.00 -13.54 24.07
C GLU A 737 -7.22 -12.05 24.37
N THR A 738 -8.25 -11.41 23.80
CA THR A 738 -8.52 -9.98 23.98
C THR A 738 -8.88 -9.62 25.43
N ILE A 739 -9.79 -10.36 26.01
CA ILE A 739 -10.29 -10.04 27.37
C ILE A 739 -9.18 -10.17 28.44
N PRO A 740 -8.41 -11.28 28.52
CA PRO A 740 -7.33 -11.35 29.49
C PRO A 740 -6.19 -10.35 29.22
N SER A 741 -5.85 -10.07 27.95
CA SER A 741 -4.82 -9.08 27.60
C SER A 741 -5.18 -7.69 28.09
N LEU A 742 -6.43 -7.24 27.90
CA LEU A 742 -6.90 -5.95 28.38
C LEU A 742 -6.98 -5.89 29.90
N LYS A 743 -7.35 -6.99 30.60
CA LYS A 743 -7.31 -7.06 32.05
C LYS A 743 -5.89 -6.90 32.60
N HIS A 744 -4.92 -7.58 31.98
CA HIS A 744 -3.50 -7.47 32.34
C HIS A 744 -2.97 -6.07 32.08
N LEU A 745 -3.40 -5.42 30.98
CA LEU A 745 -3.05 -4.03 30.67
C LEU A 745 -3.53 -3.07 31.78
N VAL A 746 -4.79 -3.18 32.18
CA VAL A 746 -5.35 -2.32 33.23
C VAL A 746 -4.68 -2.61 34.57
N CYS A 747 -4.46 -3.89 34.94
CA CYS A 747 -3.77 -4.29 36.17
C CYS A 747 -2.35 -3.71 36.20
N ALA A 748 -1.58 -3.86 35.14
CA ALA A 748 -0.22 -3.31 35.03
C ALA A 748 -0.21 -1.79 35.20
N ALA A 749 -1.11 -1.07 34.55
CA ALA A 749 -1.22 0.38 34.70
C ALA A 749 -1.54 0.79 36.15
N GLN A 750 -2.47 0.07 36.81
CA GLN A 750 -2.82 0.33 38.20
C GLN A 750 -1.65 0.06 39.15
N GLU A 751 -0.91 -1.02 38.96
CA GLU A 751 0.26 -1.33 39.80
C GLU A 751 1.36 -0.28 39.62
N VAL A 752 1.68 0.14 38.40
CA VAL A 752 2.66 1.21 38.15
C VAL A 752 2.20 2.54 38.75
N ARG A 753 0.91 2.90 38.65
CA ARG A 753 0.35 4.08 39.35
C ARG A 753 0.60 4.03 40.87
N CYS A 754 0.40 2.85 41.48
CA CYS A 754 0.67 2.64 42.90
C CYS A 754 2.16 2.75 43.25
N GLU A 755 3.03 2.33 42.37
CA GLU A 755 4.48 2.48 42.55
C GLU A 755 4.93 3.94 42.49
N LEU A 756 4.36 4.72 41.57
CA LEU A 756 4.65 6.16 41.39
C LEU A 756 4.08 7.04 42.52
N SER A 757 3.09 6.53 43.26
CA SER A 757 2.47 7.25 44.39
C SER A 757 3.21 7.04 45.73
N LYS A 758 4.21 6.17 45.78
CA LYS A 758 5.07 5.90 46.93
C LYS A 758 6.31 6.76 46.91
#